data_af64f299ed1756f358ea33b779fcc7bb
#
_entry.id   af64f299ed1756f358ea33b779fcc7bb
#
_cell.length_a   1.000
_cell.length_b   1.000
_cell.length_c   1.000
_cell.angle_alpha   90.00
_cell.angle_beta   90.00
_cell.angle_gamma   90.00
#
_symmetry.space_group_name_H-M   'P 1'
#
loop_
_entity.id
_entity.type
_entity.pdbx_description
1 polymer ?
#
loop_
_entity_poly.entity_id
_entity_poly.type
_entity_poly.pdbx_seq_one_letter_code
_entity_poly.pdbx_strand_id
1 'polypeptide(L)'
;MNETILNKDDKFSWIEVYKELFEVILSYENKQNDLVGIIQKITKSNEIDFGLDKIVKNNQEEFVEHSEIDPFTVLSAINSGGEKSNIRMLQELFNINGNNKIVVSGFNFGGVPRFYNAKWFYPFKQEFNNGKFLERNENDIPDIWKVFKKIIKNEDVKSSEFARILNIRSIGIIKLSQALYLSDPVKYIPLTPKIREYLKIIKIKAPQDDEDKSKTWSEYLDCLNALSSSFNNKPMYLIYEEIFNMEIVKGIEENDVLENLKSINRDHMCKHPLNQILYGPAGTGKTYNTINYALSILDGRDPEKQQTQDDRDKFKRYMDEGRISFVTFHQSYGYEDFVEGIKVVSENNQLTYPIIPGIFKNICQLASANVKSNISEKFDLGNRAIWKMSLGRAGIEDDLYRSCLDNDVVLLGWGDDIDFTGCNELQTIKQKLTEFDYPINQLDTASSYVNTFKNKIKNGDLIVITDGNLKFRAIAEVIGAYEYDSEQEFSYHQVRKVKWLKSFSPSLKNEDYFKKIFSQSTVYNLENAVDKDKLQNLLTKGKNEKSNIDNKYVLIIDEINRGNISKIFGELITLIEDSKRAGNKEELTLTLPYSNEPFSVPNNLYIIGTMNSSDRSLTSVDIALRRRFEFIEMMPKPDVLSGIDIEGVSVQYILETMNKRIKVLLDRDHCIGHAYFTPLIEEPSLELLMTIFEKRIIPLLQEYFFDDWTKINLVLGENGMVHTINLDSDSSLFPSMNPSEIEHLTKRNWDVNKDLFKNASLAIKVNALKQIITPNKDYKIPKLENTVKEAS
;
A
#
# COMPACT_ATOMS: atom_id res chain seq x y z
N MET A 1 18.35 9.69 -29.98
CA MET A 1 18.64 8.26 -29.79
C MET A 1 18.78 8.06 -28.32
N ASN A 2 17.75 7.51 -27.70
CA ASN A 2 17.64 7.45 -26.25
C ASN A 2 18.49 6.29 -25.70
N GLU A 3 19.40 6.61 -24.79
CA GLU A 3 19.95 5.62 -23.87
C GLU A 3 18.77 5.14 -23.01
N THR A 4 18.45 3.88 -23.09
CA THR A 4 17.48 3.26 -22.17
C THR A 4 18.21 3.13 -20.83
N ILE A 5 18.05 4.12 -19.96
CA ILE A 5 18.57 4.06 -18.60
C ILE A 5 17.64 3.10 -17.84
N LEU A 6 18.12 1.86 -17.66
CA LEU A 6 17.45 0.87 -16.85
C LEU A 6 17.52 1.28 -15.37
N ASN A 7 16.38 1.31 -14.70
CA ASN A 7 16.31 1.69 -13.29
C ASN A 7 16.97 0.60 -12.43
N LYS A 8 18.02 0.96 -11.67
CA LYS A 8 18.82 0.04 -10.84
C LYS A 8 18.01 -0.69 -9.77
N ASP A 9 16.89 -0.11 -9.37
CA ASP A 9 16.09 -0.57 -8.22
C ASP A 9 14.95 -1.51 -8.65
N ASP A 10 14.71 -1.68 -9.96
CA ASP A 10 13.70 -2.60 -10.46
C ASP A 10 14.26 -4.04 -10.53
N LYS A 11 13.75 -4.88 -9.67
CA LYS A 11 14.10 -6.31 -9.56
C LYS A 11 13.86 -7.09 -10.85
N PHE A 12 12.98 -6.60 -11.72
CA PHE A 12 12.62 -7.22 -13.00
C PHE A 12 13.21 -6.49 -14.22
N SER A 13 14.15 -5.58 -14.00
CA SER A 13 14.84 -4.87 -15.10
C SER A 13 15.54 -5.82 -16.10
N TRP A 14 15.83 -7.04 -15.70
CA TRP A 14 16.38 -8.08 -16.56
C TRP A 14 15.45 -8.45 -17.73
N ILE A 15 14.13 -8.32 -17.59
CA ILE A 15 13.18 -8.66 -18.65
C ILE A 15 13.41 -7.80 -19.89
N GLU A 16 13.62 -6.51 -19.73
CA GLU A 16 13.88 -5.60 -20.85
C GLU A 16 15.27 -5.87 -21.49
N VAL A 17 16.29 -6.17 -20.68
CA VAL A 17 17.61 -6.54 -21.21
C VAL A 17 17.54 -7.82 -22.02
N TYR A 18 16.74 -8.80 -21.59
CA TYR A 18 16.60 -10.06 -22.31
C TYR A 18 15.83 -9.91 -23.61
N LYS A 19 14.89 -8.97 -23.72
CA LYS A 19 14.25 -8.66 -25.02
C LYS A 19 15.28 -8.22 -26.05
N GLU A 20 16.19 -7.33 -25.69
CA GLU A 20 17.29 -6.90 -26.57
C GLU A 20 18.27 -8.02 -26.86
N LEU A 21 18.56 -8.86 -25.86
CA LEU A 21 19.39 -10.07 -26.03
C LEU A 21 18.78 -11.04 -27.06
N PHE A 22 17.49 -11.21 -27.07
CA PHE A 22 16.79 -12.07 -28.02
C PHE A 22 16.91 -11.58 -29.46
N GLU A 23 16.82 -10.29 -29.68
CA GLU A 23 17.05 -9.72 -31.02
C GLU A 23 18.47 -9.97 -31.50
N VAL A 24 19.46 -9.85 -30.60
CA VAL A 24 20.84 -10.19 -30.91
C VAL A 24 20.96 -11.68 -31.26
N ILE A 25 20.43 -12.57 -30.43
CA ILE A 25 20.47 -14.01 -30.70
C ILE A 25 19.80 -14.38 -32.03
N LEU A 26 18.61 -13.82 -32.30
CA LEU A 26 17.86 -14.05 -33.54
C LEU A 26 18.65 -13.63 -34.79
N SER A 27 19.50 -12.60 -34.68
CA SER A 27 20.35 -12.17 -35.81
C SER A 27 21.37 -13.24 -36.25
N TYR A 28 21.63 -14.24 -35.42
CA TYR A 28 22.54 -15.32 -35.69
C TYR A 28 21.87 -16.65 -36.11
N GLU A 29 20.54 -16.69 -36.29
CA GLU A 29 19.83 -17.92 -36.71
C GLU A 29 20.50 -18.62 -37.91
N ASN A 30 20.95 -17.81 -38.90
CA ASN A 30 21.64 -18.32 -40.10
C ASN A 30 23.18 -18.18 -40.05
N LYS A 31 23.75 -17.80 -38.89
CA LYS A 31 25.17 -17.58 -38.66
C LYS A 31 25.61 -18.23 -37.35
N GLN A 32 25.16 -19.44 -37.09
CA GLN A 32 25.34 -20.10 -35.79
C GLN A 32 26.82 -20.35 -35.49
N ASN A 33 27.64 -20.61 -36.52
CA ASN A 33 29.09 -20.77 -36.32
C ASN A 33 29.75 -19.52 -35.72
N ASP A 34 29.35 -18.35 -36.20
CA ASP A 34 29.83 -17.06 -35.64
C ASP A 34 29.39 -16.93 -34.18
N LEU A 35 28.15 -17.32 -33.88
CA LEU A 35 27.62 -17.25 -32.50
C LEU A 35 28.38 -18.22 -31.57
N VAL A 36 28.70 -19.40 -32.00
CA VAL A 36 29.53 -20.36 -31.25
C VAL A 36 30.87 -19.73 -30.91
N GLY A 37 31.57 -19.13 -31.89
CA GLY A 37 32.84 -18.45 -31.68
C GLY A 37 32.76 -17.29 -30.69
N ILE A 38 31.68 -16.51 -30.76
CA ILE A 38 31.43 -15.42 -29.82
C ILE A 38 31.20 -15.94 -28.39
N ILE A 39 30.36 -16.96 -28.23
CA ILE A 39 30.07 -17.53 -26.90
C ILE A 39 31.31 -18.19 -26.30
N GLN A 40 32.11 -18.89 -27.10
CA GLN A 40 33.39 -19.46 -26.68
C GLN A 40 34.34 -18.35 -26.16
N LYS A 41 34.45 -17.25 -26.90
CA LYS A 41 35.29 -16.11 -26.53
C LYS A 41 34.83 -15.48 -25.22
N ILE A 42 33.53 -15.20 -25.08
CA ILE A 42 32.94 -14.56 -23.93
C ILE A 42 33.05 -15.45 -22.67
N THR A 43 32.75 -16.73 -22.77
CA THR A 43 32.86 -17.66 -21.63
C THR A 43 34.30 -17.82 -21.19
N LYS A 44 35.23 -17.90 -22.13
CA LYS A 44 36.67 -17.98 -21.81
C LYS A 44 37.23 -16.74 -21.19
N SER A 45 36.86 -15.54 -21.65
CA SER A 45 37.31 -14.25 -21.08
C SER A 45 36.78 -14.05 -19.65
N ASN A 46 35.68 -14.71 -19.28
CA ASN A 46 35.09 -14.66 -17.95
C ASN A 46 35.39 -15.88 -17.07
N GLU A 47 36.40 -16.68 -17.44
CA GLU A 47 36.86 -17.86 -16.69
C GLU A 47 35.76 -18.92 -16.47
N ILE A 48 34.82 -19.02 -17.40
CA ILE A 48 33.72 -19.98 -17.35
C ILE A 48 34.06 -21.13 -18.29
N ASP A 49 34.36 -22.30 -17.71
CA ASP A 49 34.47 -23.54 -18.50
C ASP A 49 33.05 -24.01 -18.90
N PHE A 50 32.63 -23.60 -20.07
CA PHE A 50 31.35 -24.02 -20.65
C PHE A 50 31.48 -25.29 -21.51
N GLY A 51 32.68 -25.80 -21.76
CA GLY A 51 32.95 -27.04 -22.46
C GLY A 51 32.63 -27.02 -23.95
N LEU A 52 32.58 -25.84 -24.58
CA LEU A 52 32.27 -25.67 -26.01
C LEU A 52 33.39 -26.16 -26.93
N ASP A 53 34.58 -26.30 -26.42
CA ASP A 53 35.81 -26.64 -27.15
C ASP A 53 36.27 -28.07 -26.93
N LYS A 54 35.58 -28.86 -26.10
CA LYS A 54 36.01 -30.21 -25.73
C LYS A 54 34.93 -31.26 -25.91
N ILE A 55 35.28 -32.36 -26.59
CA ILE A 55 34.49 -33.58 -26.60
C ILE A 55 35.30 -34.68 -25.94
N VAL A 56 34.70 -35.42 -25.01
CA VAL A 56 35.31 -36.62 -24.43
C VAL A 56 34.95 -37.80 -25.31
N LYS A 57 35.96 -38.35 -25.98
CA LYS A 57 35.89 -39.63 -26.73
C LYS A 57 36.74 -40.67 -26.03
N ASN A 58 36.14 -41.80 -25.59
CA ASN A 58 36.86 -42.92 -25.01
C ASN A 58 37.86 -42.49 -23.88
N ASN A 59 37.43 -41.64 -22.94
CA ASN A 59 38.28 -41.07 -21.89
C ASN A 59 39.41 -40.13 -22.36
N GLN A 60 39.38 -39.71 -23.60
CA GLN A 60 40.31 -38.69 -24.13
C GLN A 60 39.55 -37.45 -24.54
N GLU A 61 40.07 -36.27 -24.14
CA GLU A 61 39.51 -34.97 -24.55
C GLU A 61 39.96 -34.67 -25.98
N GLU A 62 39.03 -34.57 -26.94
CA GLU A 62 39.32 -34.12 -28.31
C GLU A 62 38.70 -32.76 -28.55
N PHE A 63 39.38 -31.88 -29.23
CA PHE A 63 38.83 -30.58 -29.70
C PHE A 63 38.00 -30.84 -30.94
N VAL A 64 36.78 -30.31 -30.99
CA VAL A 64 35.92 -30.37 -32.15
C VAL A 64 35.35 -28.98 -32.41
N GLU A 65 35.42 -28.56 -33.66
CA GLU A 65 34.75 -27.33 -34.09
C GLU A 65 33.25 -27.59 -34.17
N HIS A 66 32.48 -26.83 -33.39
CA HIS A 66 31.03 -26.83 -33.42
C HIS A 66 30.56 -25.78 -34.40
N SER A 67 29.66 -26.12 -35.30
CA SER A 67 29.11 -25.21 -36.31
C SER A 67 27.70 -24.71 -35.97
N GLU A 68 27.05 -25.33 -35.01
CA GLU A 68 25.65 -25.06 -34.67
C GLU A 68 25.43 -25.00 -33.14
N ILE A 69 24.57 -24.11 -32.72
CA ILE A 69 24.17 -23.92 -31.33
C ILE A 69 22.70 -23.51 -31.25
N ASP A 70 21.95 -24.08 -30.31
CA ASP A 70 20.58 -23.66 -30.06
C ASP A 70 20.49 -22.37 -29.15
N PRO A 71 19.43 -21.56 -29.27
CA PRO A 71 19.31 -20.30 -28.59
C PRO A 71 19.20 -20.45 -27.06
N PHE A 72 18.62 -21.53 -26.57
CA PHE A 72 18.50 -21.80 -25.14
C PHE A 72 19.82 -22.18 -24.50
N THR A 73 20.71 -22.85 -25.26
CA THR A 73 22.09 -23.08 -24.84
C THR A 73 22.86 -21.74 -24.71
N VAL A 74 22.62 -20.78 -25.59
CA VAL A 74 23.20 -19.44 -25.51
C VAL A 74 22.73 -18.75 -24.22
N LEU A 75 21.42 -18.77 -23.90
CA LEU A 75 20.89 -18.24 -22.67
C LEU A 75 21.50 -18.94 -21.43
N SER A 76 21.67 -20.25 -21.49
CA SER A 76 22.32 -21.00 -20.41
C SER A 76 23.79 -20.60 -20.22
N ALA A 77 24.53 -20.37 -21.29
CA ALA A 77 25.91 -19.91 -21.23
C ALA A 77 26.03 -18.56 -20.51
N ILE A 78 25.19 -17.58 -20.88
CA ILE A 78 25.14 -16.26 -20.29
C ILE A 78 24.74 -16.30 -18.80
N ASN A 79 23.94 -17.25 -18.38
CA ASN A 79 23.47 -17.40 -16.99
C ASN A 79 24.31 -18.40 -16.15
N SER A 80 25.43 -18.91 -16.68
CA SER A 80 26.21 -19.95 -16.03
C SER A 80 27.14 -19.45 -14.93
N GLY A 81 27.46 -18.16 -14.90
CA GLY A 81 28.38 -17.53 -13.96
C GLY A 81 27.70 -16.93 -12.72
N GLY A 82 28.51 -16.28 -11.89
CA GLY A 82 27.97 -15.39 -10.86
C GLY A 82 27.44 -14.10 -11.48
N GLU A 83 26.65 -13.34 -10.71
CA GLU A 83 25.99 -12.11 -11.19
C GLU A 83 26.92 -11.14 -11.93
N LYS A 84 28.08 -10.83 -11.36
CA LYS A 84 29.10 -9.96 -11.99
C LYS A 84 29.62 -10.52 -13.32
N SER A 85 29.80 -11.83 -13.40
CA SER A 85 30.27 -12.50 -14.62
C SER A 85 29.19 -12.49 -15.70
N ASN A 86 27.94 -12.76 -15.34
CA ASN A 86 26.80 -12.72 -16.26
C ASN A 86 26.61 -11.32 -16.84
N ILE A 87 26.72 -10.28 -16.02
CA ILE A 87 26.67 -8.86 -16.47
C ILE A 87 27.78 -8.56 -17.48
N ARG A 88 29.01 -9.01 -17.20
CA ARG A 88 30.13 -8.83 -18.14
C ARG A 88 29.89 -9.55 -19.46
N MET A 89 29.43 -10.80 -19.41
CA MET A 89 29.13 -11.57 -20.62
C MET A 89 28.07 -10.93 -21.49
N LEU A 90 26.99 -10.41 -20.88
CA LEU A 90 25.97 -9.65 -21.58
C LEU A 90 26.55 -8.39 -22.23
N GLN A 91 27.35 -7.63 -21.49
CA GLN A 91 27.96 -6.41 -22.00
C GLN A 91 28.92 -6.68 -23.15
N GLU A 92 29.74 -7.76 -23.07
CA GLU A 92 30.63 -8.16 -24.15
C GLU A 92 29.84 -8.59 -25.41
N LEU A 93 28.74 -9.33 -25.24
CA LEU A 93 27.89 -9.74 -26.36
C LEU A 93 27.26 -8.55 -27.05
N PHE A 94 26.74 -7.56 -26.29
CA PHE A 94 26.17 -6.36 -26.88
C PHE A 94 27.25 -5.50 -27.58
N ASN A 95 28.43 -5.36 -27.00
CA ASN A 95 29.53 -4.61 -27.61
C ASN A 95 30.02 -5.24 -28.92
N ILE A 96 30.15 -6.56 -29.00
CA ILE A 96 30.54 -7.29 -30.23
C ILE A 96 29.53 -7.02 -31.36
N ASN A 97 28.25 -6.86 -31.03
CA ASN A 97 27.16 -6.60 -31.99
C ASN A 97 26.94 -5.10 -32.27
N GLY A 98 27.83 -4.24 -31.83
CA GLY A 98 27.72 -2.79 -32.08
C GLY A 98 26.62 -2.08 -31.27
N ASN A 99 26.00 -2.76 -30.33
CA ASN A 99 24.97 -2.21 -29.43
C ASN A 99 25.59 -1.58 -28.18
N ASN A 100 26.57 -0.70 -28.36
CA ASN A 100 27.24 0.02 -27.26
C ASN A 100 26.35 0.97 -26.46
N LYS A 101 25.06 1.05 -26.82
CA LYS A 101 24.07 1.93 -26.18
C LYS A 101 23.39 1.29 -24.97
N ILE A 102 23.49 -0.02 -24.84
CA ILE A 102 22.88 -0.74 -23.72
C ILE A 102 23.93 -0.80 -22.61
N VAL A 103 23.81 0.12 -21.64
CA VAL A 103 24.65 0.09 -20.46
C VAL A 103 24.03 -0.88 -19.45
N VAL A 104 24.64 -2.07 -19.36
CA VAL A 104 24.20 -3.13 -18.42
C VAL A 104 24.70 -2.86 -16.98
N SER A 105 25.29 -1.70 -16.70
CA SER A 105 25.74 -1.31 -15.37
C SER A 105 24.56 -1.02 -14.44
N GLY A 106 24.29 -1.91 -13.50
CA GLY A 106 23.24 -1.73 -12.48
C GLY A 106 22.00 -2.59 -12.62
N PHE A 107 22.10 -3.60 -13.44
CA PHE A 107 21.11 -4.63 -13.67
C PHE A 107 20.99 -5.57 -12.45
N ASN A 108 19.75 -5.91 -12.07
CA ASN A 108 19.51 -6.81 -10.96
C ASN A 108 19.16 -8.22 -11.45
N PHE A 109 20.02 -9.19 -11.18
CA PHE A 109 19.81 -10.61 -11.50
C PHE A 109 18.97 -11.36 -10.46
N GLY A 110 18.48 -10.70 -9.42
CA GLY A 110 17.82 -11.36 -8.30
C GLY A 110 16.59 -12.21 -8.65
N GLY A 111 15.93 -11.94 -9.77
CA GLY A 111 14.76 -12.68 -10.25
C GLY A 111 15.05 -13.69 -11.36
N VAL A 112 16.28 -13.81 -11.85
CA VAL A 112 16.62 -14.73 -12.94
C VAL A 112 16.87 -16.14 -12.40
N PRO A 113 16.05 -17.14 -12.76
CA PRO A 113 16.28 -18.52 -12.31
C PRO A 113 17.56 -19.05 -12.93
N ARG A 114 18.43 -19.63 -12.10
CA ARG A 114 19.60 -20.36 -12.58
C ARG A 114 19.14 -21.68 -13.18
N PHE A 115 19.68 -22.04 -14.34
CA PHE A 115 19.47 -23.39 -14.90
C PHE A 115 20.01 -24.45 -13.94
N TYR A 116 19.13 -25.27 -13.42
CA TYR A 116 19.48 -26.31 -12.46
C TYR A 116 20.24 -27.43 -13.15
N ASN A 117 21.51 -27.65 -12.76
CA ASN A 117 22.39 -28.78 -13.18
C ASN A 117 22.66 -28.97 -14.69
N ALA A 118 22.43 -27.99 -15.54
CA ALA A 118 22.73 -28.12 -16.94
C ALA A 118 23.48 -26.92 -17.49
N LYS A 119 24.75 -27.06 -17.76
CA LYS A 119 25.52 -26.06 -18.52
C LYS A 119 24.95 -25.90 -19.95
N TRP A 120 24.15 -26.81 -20.44
CA TRP A 120 23.66 -26.92 -21.84
C TRP A 120 22.16 -27.20 -21.86
N PHE A 121 21.41 -26.49 -22.68
CA PHE A 121 20.03 -26.85 -22.97
C PHE A 121 20.00 -28.11 -23.86
N TYR A 122 20.71 -28.09 -24.98
CA TYR A 122 20.92 -29.20 -25.84
C TYR A 122 22.42 -29.57 -25.85
N PRO A 123 22.84 -30.61 -25.12
CA PRO A 123 24.25 -30.94 -24.98
C PRO A 123 24.85 -31.35 -26.33
N PHE A 124 26.02 -30.78 -26.65
CA PHE A 124 26.80 -31.18 -27.85
C PHE A 124 27.19 -32.65 -27.81
N LYS A 125 27.36 -33.21 -26.62
CA LYS A 125 27.63 -34.61 -26.40
C LYS A 125 27.33 -35.02 -24.96
N GLN A 126 26.74 -36.21 -24.81
CA GLN A 126 26.68 -36.93 -23.55
C GLN A 126 27.20 -38.33 -23.74
N GLU A 127 28.17 -38.72 -22.92
CA GLU A 127 28.56 -40.11 -22.77
C GLU A 127 27.55 -40.78 -21.85
N PHE A 128 26.95 -41.89 -22.36
CA PHE A 128 26.13 -42.74 -21.50
C PHE A 128 26.96 -43.89 -20.98
N ASN A 129 26.61 -44.41 -19.79
CA ASN A 129 27.30 -45.48 -19.04
C ASN A 129 27.65 -46.78 -19.77
N ASN A 130 27.60 -46.83 -21.08
CA ASN A 130 27.98 -47.99 -21.91
C ASN A 130 28.73 -47.60 -23.18
N GLY A 131 29.39 -46.45 -23.23
CA GLY A 131 30.26 -46.04 -24.33
C GLY A 131 29.57 -45.79 -25.68
N LYS A 132 28.23 -45.64 -25.72
CA LYS A 132 27.49 -45.23 -26.90
C LYS A 132 27.22 -43.74 -26.90
N PHE A 133 27.72 -43.08 -27.96
CA PHE A 133 27.42 -41.66 -28.21
C PHE A 133 25.98 -41.50 -28.72
N LEU A 134 25.35 -40.42 -28.29
CA LEU A 134 24.05 -40.04 -28.83
C LEU A 134 24.27 -39.39 -30.21
N GLU A 135 23.68 -39.97 -31.23
CA GLU A 135 23.54 -39.34 -32.52
C GLU A 135 22.50 -38.19 -32.37
N ARG A 136 22.86 -37.00 -32.85
CA ARG A 136 21.93 -35.86 -32.99
C ARG A 136 21.01 -36.09 -34.16
N ASN A 137 19.73 -35.70 -33.99
CA ASN A 137 18.85 -35.59 -35.14
C ASN A 137 19.11 -34.24 -35.82
N GLU A 138 19.26 -34.23 -37.12
CA GLU A 138 19.52 -33.02 -37.94
C GLU A 138 18.47 -31.91 -37.74
N ASN A 139 17.25 -32.28 -37.34
CA ASN A 139 16.16 -31.33 -37.13
C ASN A 139 16.09 -30.77 -35.68
N ASP A 140 16.85 -31.27 -34.72
CA ASP A 140 16.72 -30.90 -33.31
C ASP A 140 17.01 -29.42 -33.10
N ILE A 141 18.13 -28.89 -33.56
CA ILE A 141 18.51 -27.48 -33.44
C ILE A 141 17.57 -26.57 -34.24
N PRO A 142 17.24 -26.84 -35.51
CA PRO A 142 16.26 -26.12 -36.27
C PRO A 142 14.87 -26.03 -35.59
N ASP A 143 14.39 -27.11 -34.99
CA ASP A 143 13.10 -27.08 -34.27
C ASP A 143 13.15 -26.21 -33.03
N ILE A 144 14.25 -26.21 -32.28
CA ILE A 144 14.45 -25.32 -31.13
C ILE A 144 14.47 -23.85 -31.57
N TRP A 145 15.21 -23.50 -32.63
CA TRP A 145 15.24 -22.15 -33.21
C TRP A 145 13.86 -21.70 -33.66
N LYS A 146 13.09 -22.59 -34.31
CA LYS A 146 11.75 -22.28 -34.76
C LYS A 146 10.80 -21.90 -33.61
N VAL A 147 10.83 -22.69 -32.52
CA VAL A 147 9.98 -22.40 -31.34
C VAL A 147 10.45 -21.15 -30.64
N PHE A 148 11.75 -20.97 -30.43
CA PHE A 148 12.30 -19.74 -29.83
C PHE A 148 11.87 -18.49 -30.60
N LYS A 149 12.01 -18.51 -31.93
CA LYS A 149 11.62 -17.37 -32.79
C LYS A 149 10.14 -17.02 -32.68
N LYS A 150 9.26 -18.06 -32.63
CA LYS A 150 7.83 -17.85 -32.44
C LYS A 150 7.51 -17.20 -31.09
N ILE A 151 8.15 -17.66 -30.00
CA ILE A 151 7.96 -17.09 -28.67
C ILE A 151 8.36 -15.64 -28.65
N ILE A 152 9.54 -15.29 -29.15
CA ILE A 152 10.04 -13.90 -29.14
C ILE A 152 9.17 -12.99 -29.99
N LYS A 153 8.64 -13.47 -31.11
CA LYS A 153 7.73 -12.70 -31.99
C LYS A 153 6.27 -12.71 -31.52
N ASN A 154 6.00 -13.31 -30.36
CA ASN A 154 4.66 -13.50 -29.82
C ASN A 154 3.69 -14.22 -30.79
N GLU A 155 4.23 -15.14 -31.59
CA GLU A 155 3.48 -16.00 -32.49
C GLU A 155 2.97 -17.24 -31.76
N ASP A 156 1.85 -17.81 -32.22
CA ASP A 156 1.29 -19.01 -31.59
C ASP A 156 2.15 -20.25 -31.85
N VAL A 157 2.57 -20.92 -30.77
CA VAL A 157 3.34 -22.15 -30.82
C VAL A 157 2.39 -23.33 -30.57
N LYS A 158 2.26 -24.22 -31.54
CA LYS A 158 1.38 -25.37 -31.43
C LYS A 158 1.90 -26.39 -30.42
N SER A 159 1.00 -27.05 -29.69
CA SER A 159 1.34 -28.09 -28.73
C SER A 159 2.22 -29.21 -29.35
N SER A 160 2.04 -29.52 -30.65
CA SER A 160 2.87 -30.47 -31.38
C SER A 160 4.32 -30.01 -31.56
N GLU A 161 4.58 -28.71 -31.63
CA GLU A 161 5.93 -28.14 -31.73
C GLU A 161 6.66 -28.26 -30.40
N PHE A 162 5.97 -27.98 -29.28
CA PHE A 162 6.52 -28.20 -27.93
C PHE A 162 6.77 -29.69 -27.64
N ALA A 163 5.83 -30.58 -28.01
CA ALA A 163 5.99 -32.03 -27.86
C ALA A 163 7.21 -32.53 -28.64
N ARG A 164 7.49 -31.97 -29.83
CA ARG A 164 8.68 -32.32 -30.63
C ARG A 164 9.97 -31.95 -29.88
N ILE A 165 10.04 -30.75 -29.25
CA ILE A 165 11.21 -30.37 -28.43
C ILE A 165 11.35 -31.28 -27.21
N LEU A 166 10.25 -31.66 -26.55
CA LEU A 166 10.27 -32.58 -25.42
C LEU A 166 10.70 -34.01 -25.82
N ASN A 167 10.55 -34.40 -27.11
CA ASN A 167 11.05 -35.65 -27.64
C ASN A 167 12.56 -35.64 -27.91
N ILE A 168 13.18 -34.47 -27.94
CA ILE A 168 14.63 -34.38 -28.06
C ILE A 168 15.24 -34.96 -26.78
N ARG A 169 16.10 -35.96 -26.98
CA ARG A 169 16.73 -36.63 -25.84
C ARG A 169 17.54 -35.67 -24.98
N SER A 170 17.43 -35.76 -23.67
CA SER A 170 17.98 -34.87 -22.64
C SER A 170 17.24 -33.54 -22.41
N ILE A 171 16.17 -33.27 -23.15
CA ILE A 171 15.30 -32.12 -22.91
C ILE A 171 14.03 -32.66 -22.25
N GLY A 172 13.93 -32.46 -20.92
CA GLY A 172 12.72 -32.73 -20.17
C GLY A 172 11.94 -31.45 -19.89
N ILE A 173 10.70 -31.59 -19.39
CA ILE A 173 9.79 -30.46 -19.12
C ILE A 173 10.37 -29.47 -18.13
N ILE A 174 11.17 -29.88 -17.16
CA ILE A 174 11.81 -29.00 -16.18
C ILE A 174 12.77 -28.04 -16.89
N LYS A 175 13.59 -28.57 -17.79
CA LYS A 175 14.59 -27.81 -18.54
C LYS A 175 13.93 -26.87 -19.55
N LEU A 176 12.91 -27.40 -20.25
CA LEU A 176 12.13 -26.58 -21.18
C LEU A 176 11.39 -25.46 -20.49
N SER A 177 10.74 -25.70 -19.35
CA SER A 177 10.02 -24.63 -18.61
C SER A 177 10.93 -23.50 -18.15
N GLN A 178 12.19 -23.79 -17.80
CA GLN A 178 13.18 -22.76 -17.45
C GLN A 178 13.57 -21.92 -18.67
N ALA A 179 13.79 -22.55 -19.82
CA ALA A 179 14.10 -21.86 -21.06
C ALA A 179 12.95 -20.99 -21.54
N LEU A 180 11.73 -21.48 -21.45
CA LEU A 180 10.52 -20.74 -21.78
C LEU A 180 10.30 -19.54 -20.87
N TYR A 181 10.52 -19.70 -19.56
CA TYR A 181 10.44 -18.59 -18.60
C TYR A 181 11.44 -17.47 -18.90
N LEU A 182 12.67 -17.80 -19.24
CA LEU A 182 13.65 -16.80 -19.65
C LEU A 182 13.24 -16.07 -20.94
N SER A 183 12.53 -16.75 -21.84
CA SER A 183 12.13 -16.20 -23.14
C SER A 183 10.84 -15.38 -23.05
N ASP A 184 9.89 -15.79 -22.20
CA ASP A 184 8.63 -15.07 -21.96
C ASP A 184 8.19 -15.28 -20.49
N PRO A 185 8.70 -14.48 -19.56
CA PRO A 185 8.42 -14.62 -18.14
C PRO A 185 6.98 -14.16 -17.76
N VAL A 186 6.28 -13.52 -18.67
CA VAL A 186 4.87 -13.17 -18.47
C VAL A 186 3.99 -14.41 -18.58
N LYS A 187 4.32 -15.31 -19.50
CA LYS A 187 3.47 -16.42 -19.93
C LYS A 187 3.85 -17.76 -19.29
N TYR A 188 5.12 -18.00 -19.04
CA TYR A 188 5.66 -19.28 -18.58
C TYR A 188 6.26 -19.20 -17.19
N ILE A 189 6.27 -20.33 -16.44
CA ILE A 189 6.88 -20.43 -15.10
C ILE A 189 7.90 -21.58 -15.07
N PRO A 190 9.07 -21.44 -14.42
CA PRO A 190 10.07 -22.51 -14.36
C PRO A 190 9.65 -23.53 -13.30
N LEU A 191 9.63 -24.82 -13.63
CA LEU A 191 9.30 -25.92 -12.72
C LEU A 191 10.44 -26.22 -11.72
N THR A 192 10.84 -25.23 -10.94
CA THR A 192 11.84 -25.41 -9.89
C THR A 192 11.32 -26.34 -8.77
N PRO A 193 12.20 -26.88 -7.90
CA PRO A 193 11.75 -27.69 -6.76
C PRO A 193 10.66 -26.99 -5.93
N LYS A 194 10.80 -25.70 -5.71
CA LYS A 194 9.86 -24.92 -4.91
C LYS A 194 8.50 -24.74 -5.58
N ILE A 195 8.46 -24.49 -6.88
CA ILE A 195 7.22 -24.47 -7.67
C ILE A 195 6.54 -25.84 -7.66
N ARG A 196 7.30 -26.91 -7.82
CA ARG A 196 6.73 -28.28 -7.79
C ARG A 196 6.20 -28.66 -6.40
N GLU A 197 6.84 -28.16 -5.34
CA GLU A 197 6.37 -28.35 -3.96
C GLU A 197 5.07 -27.55 -3.75
N TYR A 198 5.00 -26.32 -4.23
CA TYR A 198 3.78 -25.51 -4.19
C TYR A 198 2.63 -26.16 -4.96
N LEU A 199 2.87 -26.67 -6.16
CA LEU A 199 1.84 -27.38 -6.93
C LEU A 199 1.26 -28.58 -6.17
N LYS A 200 2.08 -29.34 -5.42
CA LYS A 200 1.59 -30.43 -4.56
C LYS A 200 0.66 -29.91 -3.47
N ILE A 201 1.01 -28.78 -2.85
CA ILE A 201 0.20 -28.15 -1.79
C ILE A 201 -1.18 -27.78 -2.33
N ILE A 202 -1.27 -27.19 -3.51
CA ILE A 202 -2.55 -26.83 -4.14
C ILE A 202 -3.22 -28.01 -4.85
N LYS A 203 -2.75 -29.25 -4.61
CA LYS A 203 -3.27 -30.52 -5.19
C LYS A 203 -3.26 -30.57 -6.70
N ILE A 204 -2.33 -29.88 -7.34
CA ILE A 204 -2.09 -29.96 -8.78
C ILE A 204 -0.89 -30.84 -9.02
N LYS A 205 -1.10 -31.84 -9.85
CA LYS A 205 -0.02 -32.74 -10.24
C LYS A 205 1.00 -31.97 -11.06
N ALA A 206 2.23 -31.84 -10.53
CA ALA A 206 3.32 -31.29 -11.32
C ALA A 206 3.62 -32.20 -12.52
N PRO A 207 3.80 -31.66 -13.74
CA PRO A 207 4.07 -32.46 -14.92
C PRO A 207 5.37 -33.23 -14.74
N GLN A 208 5.34 -34.47 -15.22
CA GLN A 208 6.48 -35.35 -15.25
C GLN A 208 6.76 -35.74 -16.70
N ASP A 209 8.01 -36.08 -17.02
CA ASP A 209 8.34 -36.55 -18.34
C ASP A 209 7.67 -37.91 -18.59
N ASP A 210 6.60 -37.92 -19.37
CA ASP A 210 5.87 -39.10 -19.81
C ASP A 210 6.41 -39.55 -21.19
N GLU A 211 6.13 -40.78 -21.55
CA GLU A 211 6.41 -41.29 -22.91
C GLU A 211 5.60 -40.49 -23.95
N ASP A 212 4.34 -40.16 -23.63
CA ASP A 212 3.54 -39.22 -24.40
C ASP A 212 3.88 -37.77 -24.05
N LYS A 213 4.73 -37.16 -24.87
CA LYS A 213 5.18 -35.77 -24.69
C LYS A 213 4.07 -34.73 -24.89
N SER A 214 3.02 -35.07 -25.62
CA SER A 214 1.84 -34.21 -25.75
C SER A 214 1.07 -34.11 -24.43
N LYS A 215 1.02 -35.20 -23.68
CA LYS A 215 0.43 -35.24 -22.34
C LYS A 215 1.27 -34.42 -21.33
N THR A 216 2.58 -34.59 -21.34
CA THR A 216 3.51 -33.82 -20.52
C THR A 216 3.31 -32.32 -20.75
N TRP A 217 3.15 -31.91 -22.00
CA TRP A 217 2.91 -30.51 -22.34
C TRP A 217 1.52 -30.01 -21.86
N SER A 218 0.48 -30.83 -22.06
CA SER A 218 -0.88 -30.52 -21.58
C SER A 218 -0.91 -30.32 -20.05
N GLU A 219 -0.28 -31.23 -19.30
CA GLU A 219 -0.16 -31.13 -17.85
C GLU A 219 0.57 -29.83 -17.43
N TYR A 220 1.56 -29.38 -18.21
CA TYR A 220 2.23 -28.11 -17.95
C TYR A 220 1.31 -26.91 -18.19
N LEU A 221 0.53 -26.91 -19.26
CA LEU A 221 -0.47 -25.86 -19.52
C LEU A 221 -1.54 -25.80 -18.42
N ASP A 222 -1.99 -26.94 -17.93
CA ASP A 222 -2.94 -27.02 -16.82
C ASP A 222 -2.35 -26.41 -15.55
N CYS A 223 -1.06 -26.63 -15.28
CA CYS A 223 -0.36 -25.97 -14.18
C CYS A 223 -0.30 -24.44 -14.33
N LEU A 224 -0.01 -23.94 -15.55
CA LEU A 224 0.00 -22.50 -15.82
C LEU A 224 -1.38 -21.87 -15.59
N ASN A 225 -2.43 -22.51 -16.09
CA ASN A 225 -3.82 -22.06 -15.93
C ASN A 225 -4.23 -22.04 -14.45
N ALA A 226 -3.89 -23.08 -13.70
CA ALA A 226 -4.20 -23.20 -12.30
C ALA A 226 -3.46 -22.17 -11.46
N LEU A 227 -2.17 -21.94 -11.72
CA LEU A 227 -1.39 -20.88 -11.06
C LEU A 227 -1.93 -19.51 -11.42
N SER A 228 -2.20 -19.23 -12.70
CA SER A 228 -2.79 -17.99 -13.15
C SER A 228 -4.11 -17.68 -12.41
N SER A 229 -5.00 -18.67 -12.34
CA SER A 229 -6.28 -18.57 -11.64
C SER A 229 -6.11 -18.37 -10.14
N SER A 230 -5.14 -19.05 -9.51
CA SER A 230 -4.86 -18.93 -8.07
C SER A 230 -4.27 -17.59 -7.69
N PHE A 231 -3.62 -16.89 -8.62
CA PHE A 231 -2.97 -15.61 -8.43
C PHE A 231 -3.63 -14.46 -9.21
N ASN A 232 -4.94 -14.53 -9.47
CA ASN A 232 -5.73 -13.48 -10.12
C ASN A 232 -5.17 -13.01 -11.48
N ASN A 233 -4.69 -13.96 -12.29
CA ASN A 233 -4.11 -13.72 -13.63
C ASN A 233 -2.89 -12.80 -13.62
N LYS A 234 -2.10 -12.80 -12.56
CA LYS A 234 -0.81 -12.09 -12.53
C LYS A 234 0.17 -12.67 -13.56
N PRO A 235 1.10 -11.87 -14.09
CA PRO A 235 2.24 -12.36 -14.86
C PRO A 235 3.01 -13.46 -14.14
N MET A 236 3.49 -14.48 -14.84
CA MET A 236 4.15 -15.65 -14.24
C MET A 236 5.43 -15.31 -13.46
N TYR A 237 6.15 -14.25 -13.84
CA TYR A 237 7.34 -13.81 -13.08
C TYR A 237 6.99 -13.28 -11.69
N LEU A 238 5.83 -12.63 -11.52
CA LEU A 238 5.35 -12.21 -10.20
C LEU A 238 4.89 -13.42 -9.39
N ILE A 239 4.19 -14.38 -10.02
CA ILE A 239 3.77 -15.61 -9.36
C ILE A 239 4.99 -16.41 -8.90
N TYR A 240 6.01 -16.53 -9.76
CA TYR A 240 7.26 -17.19 -9.43
C TYR A 240 7.94 -16.58 -8.20
N GLU A 241 8.01 -15.25 -8.16
CA GLU A 241 8.62 -14.55 -7.03
C GLU A 241 7.81 -14.72 -5.74
N GLU A 242 6.50 -14.60 -5.80
CA GLU A 242 5.65 -14.81 -4.63
C GLU A 242 5.84 -16.21 -4.05
N ILE A 243 5.79 -17.26 -4.88
CA ILE A 243 6.03 -18.63 -4.43
C ILE A 243 7.47 -18.81 -3.94
N PHE A 244 8.45 -18.15 -4.57
CA PHE A 244 9.85 -18.25 -4.15
C PHE A 244 10.09 -17.66 -2.78
N ASN A 245 9.39 -16.61 -2.39
CA ASN A 245 9.49 -15.95 -1.08
C ASN A 245 8.63 -16.61 0.00
N MET A 246 7.74 -17.56 -0.33
CA MET A 246 6.97 -18.30 0.66
C MET A 246 7.85 -19.25 1.47
N GLU A 247 7.69 -19.24 2.81
CA GLU A 247 8.24 -20.30 3.68
C GLU A 247 7.34 -21.54 3.59
N ILE A 248 7.77 -22.54 2.84
CA ILE A 248 7.07 -23.83 2.75
C ILE A 248 7.50 -24.68 3.93
N VAL A 249 6.64 -24.74 4.95
CA VAL A 249 6.88 -25.57 6.15
C VAL A 249 6.64 -27.05 5.80
N LYS A 250 7.67 -27.89 5.94
CA LYS A 250 7.55 -29.34 5.76
C LYS A 250 6.87 -29.97 6.97
N GLY A 251 5.69 -30.59 6.79
CA GLY A 251 5.11 -31.52 7.77
C GLY A 251 3.77 -31.14 8.38
N ILE A 252 2.91 -30.40 7.72
CA ILE A 252 1.55 -30.11 8.19
C ILE A 252 0.56 -31.11 7.56
N GLU A 253 -0.33 -31.71 8.37
CA GLU A 253 -1.36 -32.65 7.90
C GLU A 253 -2.42 -31.99 7.00
N GLU A 254 -2.99 -32.78 6.07
CA GLU A 254 -3.79 -32.31 4.91
C GLU A 254 -4.96 -31.36 5.21
N ASN A 255 -5.56 -31.43 6.38
CA ASN A 255 -6.71 -30.59 6.73
C ASN A 255 -6.34 -29.18 7.19
N ASP A 256 -5.19 -29.04 7.86
CA ASP A 256 -4.67 -27.73 8.28
C ASP A 256 -4.11 -26.92 7.13
N VAL A 257 -3.67 -27.58 6.05
CA VAL A 257 -3.13 -26.94 4.86
C VAL A 257 -4.22 -26.22 4.06
N LEU A 258 -5.43 -26.77 3.96
CA LEU A 258 -6.53 -26.10 3.23
C LEU A 258 -7.12 -24.90 4.00
N GLU A 259 -7.12 -24.96 5.32
CA GLU A 259 -7.48 -23.80 6.15
C GLU A 259 -6.36 -22.77 6.20
N ASN A 260 -5.10 -23.19 6.31
CA ASN A 260 -3.95 -22.31 6.20
C ASN A 260 -3.76 -21.72 4.80
N LEU A 261 -4.07 -22.45 3.70
CA LEU A 261 -4.00 -21.88 2.35
C LEU A 261 -5.13 -20.87 2.08
N LYS A 262 -6.29 -21.05 2.70
CA LYS A 262 -7.34 -20.01 2.67
C LYS A 262 -6.97 -18.82 3.53
N SER A 263 -6.21 -18.99 4.59
CA SER A 263 -5.60 -17.92 5.40
C SER A 263 -4.36 -17.34 4.71
N ILE A 264 -3.49 -18.15 4.12
CA ILE A 264 -2.29 -17.75 3.37
C ILE A 264 -2.67 -17.01 2.08
N ASN A 265 -3.70 -17.44 1.34
CA ASN A 265 -4.24 -16.68 0.21
C ASN A 265 -4.96 -15.39 0.64
N ARG A 266 -5.36 -15.26 1.91
CA ARG A 266 -5.82 -13.98 2.50
C ARG A 266 -4.65 -13.16 3.04
N ASP A 267 -3.61 -13.79 3.60
CA ASP A 267 -2.45 -13.11 4.17
C ASP A 267 -1.42 -12.68 3.12
N HIS A 268 -1.40 -13.29 1.93
CA HIS A 268 -0.51 -12.91 0.82
C HIS A 268 -1.18 -12.01 -0.23
N MET A 269 -2.45 -11.66 -0.07
CA MET A 269 -3.02 -10.49 -0.75
C MET A 269 -2.41 -9.24 -0.14
N CYS A 270 -1.31 -8.77 -0.73
CA CYS A 270 -0.59 -7.56 -0.35
C CYS A 270 -0.26 -7.49 1.16
N LYS A 271 0.88 -8.04 1.58
CA LYS A 271 1.51 -7.57 2.82
C LYS A 271 1.85 -6.11 2.62
N HIS A 272 0.91 -5.23 2.96
CA HIS A 272 1.21 -3.81 3.02
C HIS A 272 2.29 -3.60 4.08
N PRO A 273 3.29 -2.79 3.81
CA PRO A 273 4.22 -2.38 4.85
C PRO A 273 3.43 -1.69 5.97
N LEU A 274 3.83 -1.90 7.22
CA LEU A 274 3.17 -1.26 8.37
C LEU A 274 3.23 0.27 8.28
N ASN A 275 4.29 0.80 7.65
CA ASN A 275 4.47 2.23 7.45
C ASN A 275 4.79 2.52 5.99
N GLN A 276 4.02 3.37 5.33
CA GLN A 276 4.22 3.73 3.92
C GLN A 276 3.97 5.22 3.68
N ILE A 277 4.71 5.80 2.73
CA ILE A 277 4.55 7.19 2.30
C ILE A 277 4.28 7.22 0.81
N LEU A 278 3.12 7.75 0.41
CA LEU A 278 2.79 8.06 -0.98
C LEU A 278 3.40 9.42 -1.32
N TYR A 279 4.43 9.44 -2.18
CA TYR A 279 5.15 10.67 -2.51
C TYR A 279 5.15 10.95 -4.00
N GLY A 280 5.30 12.21 -4.37
CA GLY A 280 5.37 12.64 -5.78
C GLY A 280 4.91 14.07 -5.98
N PRO A 281 4.88 14.55 -7.24
CA PRO A 281 4.48 15.90 -7.59
C PRO A 281 3.07 16.26 -7.12
N ALA A 282 2.78 17.57 -7.05
CA ALA A 282 1.45 18.05 -6.71
C ALA A 282 0.41 17.62 -7.75
N GLY A 283 -0.81 17.28 -7.30
CA GLY A 283 -1.91 16.89 -8.20
C GLY A 283 -1.78 15.49 -8.83
N THR A 284 -1.00 14.57 -8.24
CA THR A 284 -0.91 13.17 -8.70
C THR A 284 -1.91 12.25 -8.01
N GLY A 285 -2.82 12.80 -7.21
CA GLY A 285 -3.88 12.03 -6.54
C GLY A 285 -3.42 11.30 -5.27
N LYS A 286 -2.33 11.73 -4.61
CA LYS A 286 -1.84 11.08 -3.37
C LYS A 286 -2.91 10.94 -2.30
N THR A 287 -3.49 12.05 -1.86
CA THR A 287 -4.56 12.05 -0.84
C THR A 287 -5.80 11.27 -1.30
N TYR A 288 -6.17 11.37 -2.59
CA TYR A 288 -7.25 10.57 -3.16
C TYR A 288 -6.97 9.06 -3.03
N ASN A 289 -5.74 8.62 -3.32
CA ASN A 289 -5.36 7.22 -3.26
C ASN A 289 -5.17 6.69 -1.83
N THR A 290 -5.11 7.54 -0.79
CA THR A 290 -5.09 7.03 0.60
C THR A 290 -6.30 6.17 0.91
N ILE A 291 -7.46 6.48 0.31
CA ILE A 291 -8.69 5.66 0.41
C ILE A 291 -8.43 4.26 -0.16
N ASN A 292 -7.83 4.18 -1.35
CA ASN A 292 -7.53 2.90 -2.00
C ASN A 292 -6.58 2.05 -1.17
N TYR A 293 -5.50 2.67 -0.67
CA TYR A 293 -4.51 1.97 0.16
C TYR A 293 -5.09 1.55 1.51
N ALA A 294 -5.91 2.39 2.15
CA ALA A 294 -6.59 2.03 3.39
C ALA A 294 -7.55 0.85 3.21
N LEU A 295 -8.38 0.86 2.17
CA LEU A 295 -9.27 -0.26 1.84
C LEU A 295 -8.51 -1.50 1.39
N SER A 296 -7.36 -1.33 0.74
CA SER A 296 -6.48 -2.45 0.41
C SER A 296 -5.94 -3.14 1.67
N ILE A 297 -5.55 -2.37 2.67
CA ILE A 297 -5.11 -2.89 3.97
C ILE A 297 -6.26 -3.59 4.71
N LEU A 298 -7.44 -2.98 4.75
CA LEU A 298 -8.57 -3.44 5.56
C LEU A 298 -9.34 -4.59 4.91
N ASP A 299 -9.55 -4.54 3.58
CA ASP A 299 -10.41 -5.45 2.83
C ASP A 299 -9.64 -6.32 1.82
N GLY A 300 -8.34 -6.10 1.64
CA GLY A 300 -7.56 -6.78 0.61
C GLY A 300 -7.91 -6.36 -0.82
N ARG A 301 -8.47 -5.16 -1.00
CA ARG A 301 -8.79 -4.60 -2.32
C ARG A 301 -7.53 -4.22 -3.06
N ASP A 302 -7.52 -4.36 -4.39
CA ASP A 302 -6.43 -3.85 -5.23
C ASP A 302 -6.36 -2.30 -5.13
N PRO A 303 -5.24 -1.71 -4.70
CA PRO A 303 -5.09 -0.27 -4.54
C PRO A 303 -5.08 0.49 -5.88
N GLU A 304 -4.77 -0.17 -7.00
CA GLU A 304 -4.77 0.44 -8.34
C GLU A 304 -6.19 0.50 -8.97
N LYS A 305 -7.17 -0.16 -8.36
CA LYS A 305 -8.54 -0.16 -8.86
C LYS A 305 -9.20 1.21 -8.67
N GLN A 306 -9.90 1.68 -9.71
CA GLN A 306 -10.66 2.93 -9.65
C GLN A 306 -11.68 2.92 -8.50
N GLN A 307 -11.79 4.02 -7.77
CA GLN A 307 -12.74 4.18 -6.67
C GLN A 307 -14.18 4.22 -7.16
N THR A 308 -15.03 3.48 -6.46
CA THR A 308 -16.49 3.53 -6.61
C THR A 308 -17.12 4.33 -5.46
N GLN A 309 -18.41 4.64 -5.57
CA GLN A 309 -19.13 5.27 -4.46
C GLN A 309 -19.20 4.34 -3.24
N ASP A 310 -19.37 3.03 -3.45
CA ASP A 310 -19.34 2.02 -2.37
C ASP A 310 -18.01 2.02 -1.60
N ASP A 311 -16.88 2.25 -2.29
CA ASP A 311 -15.58 2.37 -1.63
C ASP A 311 -15.50 3.59 -0.72
N ARG A 312 -16.04 4.73 -1.13
CA ARG A 312 -16.10 5.95 -0.31
C ARG A 312 -17.00 5.78 0.90
N ASP A 313 -18.13 5.10 0.72
CA ASP A 313 -19.06 4.81 1.81
C ASP A 313 -18.47 3.81 2.81
N LYS A 314 -17.73 2.81 2.34
CA LYS A 314 -16.94 1.90 3.19
C LYS A 314 -15.86 2.63 3.98
N PHE A 315 -15.10 3.49 3.32
CA PHE A 315 -14.07 4.28 3.97
C PHE A 315 -14.64 5.14 5.10
N LYS A 316 -15.76 5.83 4.82
CA LYS A 316 -16.46 6.63 5.82
C LYS A 316 -16.94 5.78 7.00
N ARG A 317 -17.53 4.62 6.73
CA ARG A 317 -17.94 3.67 7.77
C ARG A 317 -16.77 3.24 8.65
N TYR A 318 -15.60 2.90 8.06
CA TYR A 318 -14.41 2.56 8.84
C TYR A 318 -13.86 3.73 9.66
N MET A 319 -14.02 4.97 9.19
CA MET A 319 -13.72 6.16 10.00
C MET A 319 -14.69 6.26 11.19
N ASP A 320 -15.99 6.09 10.96
CA ASP A 320 -17.03 6.13 12.01
C ASP A 320 -16.84 4.98 13.04
N GLU A 321 -16.33 3.83 12.61
CA GLU A 321 -15.95 2.70 13.46
C GLU A 321 -14.60 2.90 14.21
N GLY A 322 -13.87 3.96 13.95
CA GLY A 322 -12.56 4.24 14.52
C GLY A 322 -11.43 3.34 13.99
N ARG A 323 -11.67 2.57 12.93
CA ARG A 323 -10.65 1.74 12.27
C ARG A 323 -9.74 2.52 11.34
N ILE A 324 -10.18 3.67 10.87
CA ILE A 324 -9.39 4.64 10.13
C ILE A 324 -9.38 5.96 10.89
N SER A 325 -8.20 6.50 11.15
CA SER A 325 -8.02 7.87 11.63
C SER A 325 -7.29 8.70 10.57
N PHE A 326 -7.69 9.96 10.39
CA PHE A 326 -7.11 10.87 9.41
C PHE A 326 -6.64 12.14 10.08
N VAL A 327 -5.42 12.58 9.80
CA VAL A 327 -4.85 13.83 10.29
C VAL A 327 -4.01 14.50 9.21
N THR A 328 -4.02 15.82 9.16
CA THR A 328 -3.15 16.62 8.29
C THR A 328 -2.08 17.30 9.12
N PHE A 329 -0.82 17.12 8.79
CA PHE A 329 0.26 17.81 9.48
C PHE A 329 0.40 19.24 8.97
N HIS A 330 0.76 20.14 9.86
CA HIS A 330 1.10 21.53 9.60
C HIS A 330 2.20 21.99 10.55
N GLN A 331 2.79 23.16 10.29
CA GLN A 331 3.98 23.62 11.03
C GLN A 331 3.80 23.74 12.55
N SER A 332 2.59 24.07 13.02
CA SER A 332 2.26 24.20 14.45
C SER A 332 1.75 22.90 15.08
N TYR A 333 1.64 21.79 14.33
CA TYR A 333 1.20 20.51 14.88
C TYR A 333 2.29 19.92 15.79
N GLY A 334 1.92 19.47 16.98
CA GLY A 334 2.86 19.02 18.00
C GLY A 334 2.56 17.64 18.58
N TYR A 335 3.42 17.25 19.51
CA TYR A 335 3.29 16.02 20.29
C TYR A 335 1.98 15.99 21.08
N GLU A 336 1.59 17.14 21.61
CA GLU A 336 0.40 17.32 22.45
C GLU A 336 -0.90 17.03 21.70
N ASP A 337 -0.92 17.26 20.38
CA ASP A 337 -2.09 16.96 19.54
C ASP A 337 -2.04 15.52 19.00
N PHE A 338 -0.84 14.97 18.84
CA PHE A 338 -0.64 13.69 18.22
C PHE A 338 -0.64 12.52 19.21
N VAL A 339 0.09 12.65 20.31
CA VAL A 339 0.27 11.59 21.31
C VAL A 339 -0.58 11.85 22.53
N GLU A 340 -0.24 12.84 23.34
CA GLU A 340 -1.01 13.25 24.51
C GLU A 340 -0.62 14.66 24.95
N GLY A 341 -1.56 15.40 25.51
CA GLY A 341 -1.30 16.76 25.95
C GLY A 341 -2.25 17.23 27.03
N ILE A 342 -1.83 18.24 27.80
CA ILE A 342 -2.64 18.86 28.83
C ILE A 342 -3.58 19.88 28.19
N LYS A 343 -4.89 19.73 28.39
CA LYS A 343 -5.89 20.71 27.95
C LYS A 343 -6.56 21.38 29.13
N VAL A 344 -6.82 22.68 29.01
CA VAL A 344 -7.54 23.41 30.00
C VAL A 344 -9.04 23.23 29.80
N VAL A 345 -9.72 22.65 30.78
CA VAL A 345 -11.17 22.47 30.79
C VAL A 345 -11.75 23.28 31.92
N SER A 346 -12.76 24.12 31.63
CA SER A 346 -13.50 24.88 32.64
C SER A 346 -14.79 24.14 32.98
N GLU A 347 -14.88 23.59 34.20
CA GLU A 347 -16.08 22.99 34.74
C GLU A 347 -16.49 23.67 36.04
N ASN A 348 -17.75 24.06 36.15
CA ASN A 348 -18.32 24.68 37.34
C ASN A 348 -17.49 25.87 37.89
N ASN A 349 -16.94 26.74 37.04
CA ASN A 349 -16.01 27.82 37.38
C ASN A 349 -14.68 27.41 38.02
N GLN A 350 -14.30 26.13 37.91
CA GLN A 350 -12.97 25.61 38.24
C GLN A 350 -12.24 25.20 36.99
N LEU A 351 -10.94 25.55 36.91
CA LEU A 351 -10.07 25.15 35.84
C LEU A 351 -9.42 23.80 36.19
N THR A 352 -9.63 22.80 35.35
CA THR A 352 -8.95 21.51 35.44
C THR A 352 -7.98 21.35 34.25
N TYR A 353 -6.95 20.53 34.43
CA TYR A 353 -5.87 20.35 33.48
C TYR A 353 -5.72 18.86 33.14
N PRO A 354 -6.77 18.22 32.57
CA PRO A 354 -6.67 16.79 32.22
C PRO A 354 -5.67 16.56 31.10
N ILE A 355 -5.00 15.41 31.16
CA ILE A 355 -4.20 14.88 30.06
C ILE A 355 -5.15 14.22 29.09
N ILE A 356 -5.17 14.71 27.84
CA ILE A 356 -6.06 14.20 26.79
C ILE A 356 -5.22 13.44 25.76
N PRO A 357 -5.59 12.20 25.44
CA PRO A 357 -4.88 11.45 24.42
C PRO A 357 -5.08 12.08 23.02
N GLY A 358 -4.00 12.17 22.26
CA GLY A 358 -4.00 12.60 20.87
C GLY A 358 -4.45 11.49 19.92
N ILE A 359 -4.51 11.81 18.62
CA ILE A 359 -5.05 10.91 17.60
C ILE A 359 -4.26 9.58 17.48
N PHE A 360 -2.93 9.63 17.63
CA PHE A 360 -2.08 8.46 17.55
C PHE A 360 -2.26 7.53 18.75
N LYS A 361 -2.26 8.10 19.96
CA LYS A 361 -2.51 7.30 21.19
C LYS A 361 -3.89 6.65 21.13
N ASN A 362 -4.91 7.38 20.69
CA ASN A 362 -6.28 6.87 20.57
C ASN A 362 -6.36 5.67 19.63
N ILE A 363 -5.83 5.77 18.41
CA ILE A 363 -5.91 4.65 17.46
C ILE A 363 -5.06 3.45 17.91
N CYS A 364 -3.93 3.66 18.58
CA CYS A 364 -3.15 2.58 19.19
C CYS A 364 -3.94 1.83 20.27
N GLN A 365 -4.67 2.57 21.12
CA GLN A 365 -5.53 1.97 22.15
C GLN A 365 -6.66 1.14 21.53
N LEU A 366 -7.31 1.67 20.46
CA LEU A 366 -8.35 0.94 19.72
C LEU A 366 -7.81 -0.33 19.07
N ALA A 367 -6.64 -0.26 18.47
CA ALA A 367 -5.99 -1.39 17.83
C ALA A 367 -5.58 -2.48 18.85
N SER A 368 -5.13 -2.08 20.05
CA SER A 368 -4.74 -2.99 21.12
C SER A 368 -5.93 -3.67 21.82
N ALA A 369 -7.05 -2.98 21.98
CA ALA A 369 -8.23 -3.48 22.68
C ALA A 369 -8.87 -4.70 22.00
N ASN A 370 -8.76 -4.84 20.69
CA ASN A 370 -9.37 -5.93 19.93
C ASN A 370 -8.55 -7.24 19.88
N VAL A 371 -7.36 -7.28 20.49
CA VAL A 371 -6.53 -8.50 20.54
C VAL A 371 -7.03 -9.47 21.62
N LYS A 372 -7.83 -9.02 22.60
CA LYS A 372 -8.24 -9.83 23.78
C LYS A 372 -9.60 -10.55 23.66
N SER A 373 -10.28 -10.58 22.53
CA SER A 373 -11.59 -11.25 22.41
C SER A 373 -11.51 -12.71 21.94
N ASN A 374 -11.06 -13.60 22.81
CA ASN A 374 -11.24 -15.06 22.67
C ASN A 374 -12.53 -15.49 23.36
N ILE A 375 -13.67 -15.48 22.69
CA ILE A 375 -14.90 -16.12 23.19
C ILE A 375 -15.29 -17.26 22.26
N SER A 376 -15.10 -18.47 22.76
CA SER A 376 -15.35 -19.75 22.07
C SER A 376 -16.62 -20.46 22.53
N GLU A 377 -17.71 -19.79 22.90
CA GLU A 377 -18.98 -20.46 23.25
C GLU A 377 -20.21 -19.71 22.73
N LYS A 378 -21.24 -20.49 22.31
CA LYS A 378 -22.58 -19.96 21.99
C LYS A 378 -23.12 -19.26 23.23
N PHE A 379 -23.13 -17.92 23.21
CA PHE A 379 -23.75 -17.17 24.30
C PHE A 379 -25.26 -17.24 24.14
N ASP A 380 -25.95 -17.72 25.17
CA ASP A 380 -27.40 -17.71 25.24
C ASP A 380 -27.87 -16.70 26.29
N LEU A 381 -28.65 -15.71 25.85
CA LEU A 381 -29.18 -14.69 26.72
C LEU A 381 -30.14 -15.26 27.74
N GLY A 382 -30.91 -16.29 27.38
CA GLY A 382 -31.88 -16.96 28.25
C GLY A 382 -32.82 -16.03 29.01
N ASN A 383 -33.10 -16.35 30.26
CA ASN A 383 -33.96 -15.52 31.15
C ASN A 383 -33.10 -14.67 32.12
N ARG A 384 -31.90 -14.30 31.73
CA ARG A 384 -30.98 -13.49 32.55
C ARG A 384 -31.53 -12.07 32.73
N ALA A 385 -31.41 -11.55 33.95
CA ALA A 385 -31.71 -10.14 34.17
C ALA A 385 -30.62 -9.26 33.56
N ILE A 386 -31.05 -8.12 33.04
CA ILE A 386 -30.13 -7.17 32.38
C ILE A 386 -30.21 -5.85 33.15
N TRP A 387 -29.06 -5.43 33.61
CA TRP A 387 -28.91 -4.23 34.44
C TRP A 387 -28.16 -3.13 33.69
N LYS A 388 -28.59 -1.90 33.84
CA LYS A 388 -27.83 -0.70 33.46
C LYS A 388 -26.92 -0.35 34.62
N MET A 389 -25.67 0.01 34.33
CA MET A 389 -24.76 0.57 35.32
C MET A 389 -23.89 1.68 34.72
N SER A 390 -23.67 2.75 35.51
CA SER A 390 -22.66 3.75 35.22
C SER A 390 -21.40 3.42 36.00
N LEU A 391 -20.25 3.37 35.33
CA LEU A 391 -18.93 3.28 35.97
C LEU A 391 -18.24 4.64 35.81
N GLY A 392 -18.27 5.44 36.88
CA GLY A 392 -17.75 6.80 36.84
C GLY A 392 -18.53 7.77 35.95
N ARG A 393 -18.03 8.99 35.79
CA ARG A 393 -18.56 10.02 34.93
C ARG A 393 -17.89 9.85 33.54
N ALA A 394 -18.71 9.62 32.51
CA ALA A 394 -18.24 9.44 31.15
C ALA A 394 -17.36 10.64 30.68
N GLY A 395 -16.17 10.36 30.19
CA GLY A 395 -15.21 11.36 29.72
C GLY A 395 -14.41 12.08 30.82
N ILE A 396 -14.65 11.77 32.11
CA ILE A 396 -13.94 12.36 33.24
C ILE A 396 -13.23 11.27 34.07
N GLU A 397 -13.92 10.16 34.34
CA GLU A 397 -13.44 9.06 35.16
C GLU A 397 -13.23 7.79 34.29
N ASP A 398 -12.68 7.95 33.08
CA ASP A 398 -12.44 6.82 32.17
C ASP A 398 -11.33 5.88 32.68
N ASP A 399 -10.46 6.35 33.58
CA ASP A 399 -9.45 5.53 34.24
C ASP A 399 -10.08 4.51 35.18
N LEU A 400 -11.14 4.86 35.90
CA LEU A 400 -11.95 3.94 36.68
C LEU A 400 -12.52 2.81 35.80
N TYR A 401 -13.07 3.17 34.63
CA TYR A 401 -13.58 2.18 33.69
C TYR A 401 -12.49 1.24 33.17
N ARG A 402 -11.29 1.78 32.86
CA ARG A 402 -10.15 0.95 32.42
C ARG A 402 -9.68 0.01 33.53
N SER A 403 -9.54 0.52 34.76
CA SER A 403 -9.19 -0.32 35.92
C SER A 403 -10.21 -1.43 36.13
N CYS A 404 -11.51 -1.14 35.97
CA CYS A 404 -12.56 -2.18 36.03
C CYS A 404 -12.40 -3.26 34.93
N LEU A 405 -12.01 -2.87 33.72
CA LEU A 405 -11.74 -3.80 32.62
C LEU A 405 -10.52 -4.69 32.88
N ASP A 406 -9.45 -4.08 33.41
CA ASP A 406 -8.18 -4.78 33.64
C ASP A 406 -8.25 -5.76 34.83
N ASN A 407 -9.09 -5.45 35.83
CA ASN A 407 -9.25 -6.28 37.03
C ASN A 407 -10.48 -7.20 36.98
N ASP A 408 -11.23 -7.26 35.91
CA ASP A 408 -12.45 -8.06 35.75
C ASP A 408 -13.50 -7.78 36.83
N VAL A 409 -13.71 -6.52 37.19
CA VAL A 409 -14.67 -6.06 38.20
C VAL A 409 -15.59 -4.96 37.72
N VAL A 410 -16.69 -4.77 38.42
CA VAL A 410 -17.50 -3.54 38.42
C VAL A 410 -17.58 -2.98 39.82
N LEU A 411 -17.51 -1.65 39.90
CA LEU A 411 -17.41 -0.91 41.17
C LEU A 411 -18.63 0.02 41.32
N LEU A 412 -19.18 0.12 42.54
CA LEU A 412 -20.26 1.06 42.87
C LEU A 412 -19.74 2.10 43.84
N GLY A 413 -19.82 3.42 43.46
CA GLY A 413 -19.37 4.56 44.23
C GLY A 413 -20.36 5.06 45.28
N TRP A 414 -21.44 4.35 45.55
CA TRP A 414 -22.41 4.66 46.59
C TRP A 414 -22.14 3.87 47.85
N GLY A 415 -22.22 4.49 48.99
CA GLY A 415 -21.98 3.89 50.29
C GLY A 415 -20.57 4.08 50.81
N ASP A 416 -19.75 4.86 50.09
CA ASP A 416 -18.38 5.27 50.45
C ASP A 416 -17.57 4.11 51.10
N ASP A 417 -16.93 4.31 52.22
CA ASP A 417 -16.08 3.34 52.93
C ASP A 417 -16.89 2.40 53.85
N ILE A 418 -18.20 2.27 53.64
CA ILE A 418 -19.05 1.42 54.50
C ILE A 418 -19.10 0.00 53.97
N ASP A 419 -18.67 -0.96 54.76
CA ASP A 419 -18.83 -2.39 54.49
C ASP A 419 -20.26 -2.87 54.74
N PHE A 420 -20.96 -3.28 53.68
CA PHE A 420 -22.33 -3.82 53.76
C PHE A 420 -22.35 -5.34 53.84
N THR A 421 -21.22 -6.04 54.07
CA THR A 421 -21.20 -7.47 54.31
C THR A 421 -22.15 -7.86 55.43
N GLY A 422 -23.09 -8.75 55.17
CA GLY A 422 -24.14 -9.09 56.19
C GLY A 422 -25.44 -8.28 56.07
N CYS A 423 -25.51 -7.17 55.37
CA CYS A 423 -26.76 -6.42 55.14
C CYS A 423 -27.56 -7.04 53.98
N ASN A 424 -28.48 -7.94 54.23
CA ASN A 424 -29.23 -8.71 53.23
C ASN A 424 -30.57 -8.08 52.84
N GLU A 425 -30.97 -7.03 53.54
CA GLU A 425 -32.24 -6.32 53.29
C GLU A 425 -32.02 -4.82 53.17
N LEU A 426 -32.93 -4.13 52.45
CA LEU A 426 -32.87 -2.70 52.27
C LEU A 426 -32.85 -1.94 53.62
N GLN A 427 -33.58 -2.41 54.61
CA GLN A 427 -33.64 -1.78 55.93
C GLN A 427 -32.32 -1.82 56.69
N THR A 428 -31.64 -2.96 56.64
CA THR A 428 -30.32 -3.12 57.29
C THR A 428 -29.24 -2.28 56.63
N ILE A 429 -29.31 -2.10 55.25
CA ILE A 429 -28.44 -1.19 54.53
C ILE A 429 -28.72 0.26 54.97
N LYS A 430 -30.01 0.64 55.05
CA LYS A 430 -30.41 1.99 55.44
C LYS A 430 -30.01 2.29 56.90
N GLN A 431 -30.16 1.34 57.77
CA GLN A 431 -29.70 1.45 59.20
C GLN A 431 -28.19 1.70 59.23
N LYS A 432 -27.41 0.88 58.50
CA LYS A 432 -25.96 0.99 58.50
C LYS A 432 -25.50 2.35 57.91
N LEU A 433 -26.10 2.81 56.84
CA LEU A 433 -25.84 4.15 56.30
C LEU A 433 -26.13 5.24 57.36
N THR A 434 -27.21 5.11 58.13
CA THR A 434 -27.56 6.07 59.20
C THR A 434 -26.56 6.01 60.37
N GLU A 435 -26.08 4.85 60.75
CA GLU A 435 -25.07 4.65 61.81
C GLU A 435 -23.71 5.26 61.46
N PHE A 436 -23.41 5.44 60.16
CA PHE A 436 -22.19 6.06 59.67
C PHE A 436 -22.39 7.49 59.17
N ASP A 437 -23.48 8.15 59.67
CA ASP A 437 -23.80 9.59 59.35
C ASP A 437 -23.86 9.92 57.85
N TYR A 438 -24.30 8.97 57.04
CA TYR A 438 -24.42 9.18 55.58
C TYR A 438 -25.42 10.34 55.28
N PRO A 439 -25.15 11.19 54.30
CA PRO A 439 -25.97 12.38 53.99
C PRO A 439 -27.47 12.03 53.86
N ILE A 440 -28.32 12.63 54.69
CA ILE A 440 -29.76 12.35 54.81
C ILE A 440 -30.48 12.51 53.47
N ASN A 441 -30.09 13.53 52.66
CA ASN A 441 -30.67 13.80 51.36
C ASN A 441 -30.33 12.76 50.29
N GLN A 442 -29.35 11.88 50.54
CA GLN A 442 -28.91 10.86 49.65
C GLN A 442 -29.22 9.41 50.20
N LEU A 443 -29.69 9.33 51.45
CA LEU A 443 -29.84 8.07 52.16
C LEU A 443 -30.72 7.05 51.42
N ASP A 444 -31.91 7.49 50.95
CA ASP A 444 -32.82 6.61 50.22
C ASP A 444 -32.25 6.16 48.84
N THR A 445 -31.56 7.08 48.18
CA THR A 445 -30.93 6.78 46.92
C THR A 445 -29.76 5.81 47.06
N ALA A 446 -28.86 6.07 48.03
CA ALA A 446 -27.71 5.22 48.32
C ALA A 446 -28.15 3.81 48.76
N SER A 447 -29.11 3.73 49.69
CA SER A 447 -29.62 2.47 50.15
C SER A 447 -30.24 1.64 49.03
N SER A 448 -30.95 2.25 48.11
CA SER A 448 -31.55 1.61 46.94
C SER A 448 -30.49 1.06 45.98
N TYR A 449 -29.45 1.85 45.67
CA TYR A 449 -28.39 1.43 44.76
C TYR A 449 -27.52 0.34 45.38
N VAL A 450 -27.09 0.48 46.63
CA VAL A 450 -26.34 -0.54 47.33
C VAL A 450 -27.15 -1.82 47.40
N ASN A 451 -28.44 -1.75 47.81
CA ASN A 451 -29.30 -2.93 47.81
C ASN A 451 -29.45 -3.58 46.42
N THR A 452 -29.57 -2.81 45.38
CA THR A 452 -29.66 -3.34 44.00
C THR A 452 -28.34 -4.05 43.63
N PHE A 453 -27.23 -3.40 43.82
CA PHE A 453 -25.92 -3.91 43.49
C PHE A 453 -25.54 -5.15 44.27
N LYS A 454 -25.81 -5.16 45.58
CA LYS A 454 -25.49 -6.25 46.48
C LYS A 454 -26.50 -7.40 46.44
N ASN A 455 -27.81 -7.10 46.58
CA ASN A 455 -28.81 -8.13 46.92
C ASN A 455 -29.68 -8.53 45.71
N LYS A 456 -29.90 -7.62 44.72
CA LYS A 456 -30.77 -7.89 43.57
C LYS A 456 -30.02 -8.44 42.35
N ILE A 457 -28.84 -7.96 42.08
CA ILE A 457 -28.00 -8.45 40.97
C ILE A 457 -27.47 -9.84 41.38
N LYS A 458 -27.61 -10.83 40.51
CA LYS A 458 -27.20 -12.24 40.78
C LYS A 458 -26.08 -12.67 39.83
N ASN A 459 -25.37 -13.71 40.20
CA ASN A 459 -24.41 -14.32 39.30
C ASN A 459 -25.15 -14.86 38.06
N GLY A 460 -24.59 -14.61 36.90
CA GLY A 460 -25.18 -14.90 35.61
C GLY A 460 -25.98 -13.74 34.99
N ASP A 461 -26.31 -12.69 35.76
CA ASP A 461 -26.96 -11.48 35.23
C ASP A 461 -26.00 -10.69 34.33
N LEU A 462 -26.57 -9.90 33.41
CA LEU A 462 -25.80 -9.03 32.56
C LEU A 462 -25.80 -7.58 33.06
N ILE A 463 -24.67 -6.93 32.96
CA ILE A 463 -24.51 -5.50 33.24
C ILE A 463 -24.11 -4.78 31.95
N VAL A 464 -24.89 -3.79 31.55
CA VAL A 464 -24.62 -2.87 30.44
C VAL A 464 -24.01 -1.60 31.02
N ILE A 465 -22.78 -1.33 30.68
CA ILE A 465 -22.04 -0.14 31.12
C ILE A 465 -22.30 0.99 30.15
N THR A 466 -22.85 2.08 30.70
CA THR A 466 -23.22 3.24 29.88
C THR A 466 -22.08 4.22 29.68
N ASP A 467 -22.13 4.94 28.58
CA ASP A 467 -21.30 6.08 28.23
C ASP A 467 -22.24 7.28 27.98
N GLY A 468 -22.56 7.94 29.09
CA GLY A 468 -23.68 8.90 29.11
C GLY A 468 -25.05 8.25 28.93
N ASN A 469 -26.04 9.07 28.56
CA ASN A 469 -27.44 8.62 28.47
C ASN A 469 -27.84 8.00 27.11
N LEU A 470 -27.02 8.25 26.09
CA LEU A 470 -27.34 7.89 24.70
C LEU A 470 -26.51 6.72 24.15
N LYS A 471 -25.50 6.30 24.90
CA LYS A 471 -24.55 5.28 24.44
C LYS A 471 -24.22 4.29 25.55
N PHE A 472 -23.67 3.10 25.19
CA PHE A 472 -23.09 2.14 26.11
C PHE A 472 -21.75 1.63 25.57
N ARG A 473 -20.82 1.31 26.46
CA ARG A 473 -19.42 1.01 26.11
C ARG A 473 -18.98 -0.43 26.43
N ALA A 474 -19.75 -1.17 27.25
CA ALA A 474 -19.43 -2.57 27.53
C ALA A 474 -20.65 -3.37 28.02
N ILE A 475 -20.53 -4.69 27.89
CA ILE A 475 -21.45 -5.65 28.46
C ILE A 475 -20.65 -6.70 29.21
N ALA A 476 -21.01 -6.94 30.47
CA ALA A 476 -20.37 -7.93 31.34
C ALA A 476 -21.38 -8.92 31.92
N GLU A 477 -20.94 -10.13 32.20
CA GLU A 477 -21.64 -11.14 32.97
C GLU A 477 -21.15 -11.14 34.43
N VAL A 478 -22.03 -11.07 35.38
CA VAL A 478 -21.67 -11.15 36.80
C VAL A 478 -21.30 -12.58 37.19
N ILE A 479 -20.08 -12.75 37.67
CA ILE A 479 -19.55 -14.10 38.06
C ILE A 479 -19.25 -14.21 39.54
N GLY A 480 -19.21 -13.09 40.28
CA GLY A 480 -18.89 -13.05 41.70
C GLY A 480 -20.01 -12.49 42.58
N ALA A 481 -20.02 -12.86 43.83
CA ALA A 481 -20.85 -12.24 44.86
C ALA A 481 -20.38 -10.80 45.13
N TYR A 482 -21.15 -10.03 45.87
CA TYR A 482 -20.74 -8.75 46.40
C TYR A 482 -19.54 -8.95 47.36
N GLU A 483 -18.53 -8.09 47.20
CA GLU A 483 -17.35 -7.99 48.05
C GLU A 483 -17.15 -6.53 48.45
N TYR A 484 -16.65 -6.29 49.65
CA TYR A 484 -16.15 -4.98 50.08
C TYR A 484 -14.62 -5.01 50.03
N ASP A 485 -14.03 -4.06 49.36
CA ASP A 485 -12.57 -3.98 49.24
C ASP A 485 -12.09 -2.59 49.65
N SER A 486 -11.47 -2.47 50.80
CA SER A 486 -10.95 -1.22 51.38
C SER A 486 -9.64 -0.73 50.71
N GLU A 487 -8.99 -1.58 49.89
CA GLU A 487 -7.70 -1.29 49.26
C GLU A 487 -7.85 -0.85 47.80
N GLN A 488 -9.11 -0.61 47.32
CA GLN A 488 -9.33 -0.13 45.96
C GLN A 488 -8.69 1.25 45.73
N GLU A 489 -8.00 1.37 44.63
CA GLU A 489 -7.30 2.60 44.25
C GLU A 489 -8.23 3.81 44.07
N PHE A 490 -9.49 3.56 43.73
CA PHE A 490 -10.56 4.56 43.62
C PHE A 490 -11.45 4.46 44.86
N SER A 491 -12.05 5.58 45.31
CA SER A 491 -12.99 5.60 46.45
C SER A 491 -14.31 4.86 46.16
N TYR A 492 -14.24 3.69 45.54
CA TYR A 492 -15.35 2.84 45.10
C TYR A 492 -15.17 1.43 45.67
N HIS A 493 -15.46 1.27 46.92
CA HIS A 493 -15.13 0.04 47.68
C HIS A 493 -16.14 -1.11 47.57
N GLN A 494 -17.28 -0.85 46.89
CA GLN A 494 -18.30 -1.87 46.67
C GLN A 494 -18.00 -2.61 45.36
N VAL A 495 -17.64 -3.88 45.41
CA VAL A 495 -17.03 -4.63 44.30
C VAL A 495 -17.88 -5.83 43.90
N ARG A 496 -17.96 -6.12 42.59
CA ARG A 496 -18.40 -7.41 42.09
C ARG A 496 -17.52 -7.88 40.93
N LYS A 497 -17.13 -9.17 40.97
CA LYS A 497 -16.39 -9.80 39.88
C LYS A 497 -17.31 -10.06 38.70
N VAL A 498 -16.80 -9.73 37.51
CA VAL A 498 -17.52 -9.91 36.26
C VAL A 498 -16.64 -10.58 35.20
N LYS A 499 -17.26 -11.13 34.19
CA LYS A 499 -16.64 -11.56 32.97
C LYS A 499 -17.08 -10.60 31.86
N TRP A 500 -16.15 -9.84 31.32
CA TRP A 500 -16.45 -8.96 30.20
C TRP A 500 -16.80 -9.77 28.96
N LEU A 501 -18.02 -9.58 28.43
CA LEU A 501 -18.48 -10.27 27.24
C LEU A 501 -18.11 -9.49 25.99
N LYS A 502 -18.31 -8.18 26.02
CA LYS A 502 -17.92 -7.26 24.95
C LYS A 502 -17.64 -5.85 25.49
N SER A 503 -16.62 -5.21 24.95
CA SER A 503 -16.38 -3.79 25.07
C SER A 503 -16.46 -3.13 23.68
N PHE A 504 -16.95 -1.90 23.63
CA PHE A 504 -17.22 -1.18 22.38
C PHE A 504 -16.44 0.14 22.38
N SER A 505 -15.65 0.33 21.35
CA SER A 505 -14.98 1.59 21.10
C SER A 505 -15.03 1.85 19.58
N PRO A 506 -15.74 2.88 19.15
CA PRO A 506 -16.54 3.81 19.94
C PRO A 506 -17.79 3.17 20.57
N SER A 507 -18.29 3.79 21.63
CA SER A 507 -19.53 3.38 22.32
C SER A 507 -20.72 3.29 21.38
N LEU A 508 -21.53 2.25 21.52
CA LEU A 508 -22.70 2.01 20.68
C LEU A 508 -23.88 2.89 21.11
N LYS A 509 -24.69 3.30 20.14
CA LYS A 509 -25.94 4.05 20.43
C LYS A 509 -26.94 3.12 21.12
N ASN A 510 -27.58 3.60 22.18
CA ASN A 510 -28.57 2.81 22.90
C ASN A 510 -29.85 2.58 22.08
N GLU A 511 -30.27 3.51 21.22
CA GLU A 511 -31.47 3.43 20.39
C GLU A 511 -31.50 2.20 19.46
N ASP A 512 -30.34 1.67 19.11
CA ASP A 512 -30.21 0.48 18.26
C ASP A 512 -30.58 -0.81 19.00
N TYR A 513 -30.47 -0.85 20.34
CA TYR A 513 -30.60 -2.06 21.17
C TYR A 513 -31.62 -1.92 22.30
N PHE A 514 -31.99 -0.70 22.64
CA PHE A 514 -32.89 -0.39 23.77
C PHE A 514 -34.02 0.51 23.31
N LYS A 515 -35.24 0.23 23.81
CA LYS A 515 -36.48 0.97 23.46
C LYS A 515 -36.59 2.34 24.14
N LYS A 516 -35.69 2.67 25.05
CA LYS A 516 -35.69 3.91 25.85
C LYS A 516 -34.26 4.42 26.05
N ILE A 517 -34.14 5.72 26.14
CA ILE A 517 -32.90 6.42 26.55
C ILE A 517 -32.57 6.03 28.02
N PHE A 518 -31.28 5.86 28.30
CA PHE A 518 -30.84 5.54 29.67
C PHE A 518 -31.12 6.72 30.61
N SER A 519 -31.64 6.41 31.80
CA SER A 519 -31.80 7.41 32.86
C SER A 519 -30.46 7.73 33.52
N GLN A 520 -30.39 8.84 34.23
CA GLN A 520 -29.21 9.24 35.04
C GLN A 520 -28.97 8.34 36.25
N SER A 521 -29.91 7.46 36.60
CA SER A 521 -29.77 6.52 37.71
C SER A 521 -28.53 5.66 37.58
N THR A 522 -27.77 5.45 38.65
CA THR A 522 -26.49 4.71 38.60
C THR A 522 -26.70 3.25 38.21
N VAL A 523 -27.64 2.55 38.84
CA VAL A 523 -27.94 1.15 38.57
C VAL A 523 -29.44 0.86 38.60
N TYR A 524 -29.97 0.19 37.55
CA TYR A 524 -31.35 -0.24 37.47
C TYR A 524 -31.57 -1.32 36.44
N ASN A 525 -32.74 -2.02 36.52
CA ASN A 525 -33.09 -3.11 35.62
C ASN A 525 -33.56 -2.61 34.25
N LEU A 526 -33.03 -3.21 33.17
CA LEU A 526 -33.34 -2.89 31.78
C LEU A 526 -34.35 -3.85 31.12
N GLU A 527 -34.86 -4.86 31.82
CA GLU A 527 -35.61 -5.97 31.26
C GLU A 527 -36.78 -5.51 30.35
N ASN A 528 -37.45 -4.43 30.72
CA ASN A 528 -38.57 -3.87 29.93
C ASN A 528 -38.12 -2.89 28.83
N ALA A 529 -36.84 -2.56 28.78
CA ALA A 529 -36.31 -1.58 27.84
C ALA A 529 -35.39 -2.22 26.76
N VAL A 530 -34.99 -3.46 26.93
CA VAL A 530 -34.06 -4.13 26.03
C VAL A 530 -34.82 -4.78 24.84
N ASP A 531 -34.22 -4.70 23.66
CA ASP A 531 -34.56 -5.55 22.51
C ASP A 531 -33.69 -6.81 22.61
N LYS A 532 -34.26 -7.90 23.17
CA LYS A 532 -33.53 -9.14 23.46
C LYS A 532 -32.97 -9.78 22.20
N ASP A 533 -33.66 -9.71 21.08
CA ASP A 533 -33.20 -10.32 19.82
C ASP A 533 -31.98 -9.57 19.26
N LYS A 534 -32.00 -8.24 19.30
CA LYS A 534 -30.87 -7.42 18.89
C LYS A 534 -29.67 -7.58 19.82
N LEU A 535 -29.91 -7.63 21.12
CA LEU A 535 -28.83 -7.84 22.11
C LEU A 535 -28.25 -9.24 21.98
N GLN A 536 -29.07 -10.28 21.80
CA GLN A 536 -28.66 -11.66 21.54
C GLN A 536 -27.79 -11.72 20.28
N ASN A 537 -28.22 -11.08 19.20
CA ASN A 537 -27.48 -11.00 17.96
C ASN A 537 -26.15 -10.25 18.15
N LEU A 538 -26.13 -9.18 18.92
CA LEU A 538 -24.90 -8.45 19.25
C LEU A 538 -23.91 -9.33 19.98
N LEU A 539 -24.36 -10.13 20.94
CA LEU A 539 -23.53 -11.03 21.75
C LEU A 539 -23.15 -12.32 21.00
N THR A 540 -23.99 -12.79 20.04
CA THR A 540 -23.76 -13.98 19.23
C THR A 540 -23.03 -13.69 17.90
N LYS A 541 -23.07 -12.49 17.37
CA LYS A 541 -22.40 -12.09 16.09
C LYS A 541 -20.87 -12.29 16.05
N GLY A 542 -20.31 -13.02 16.98
CA GLY A 542 -18.93 -13.52 16.92
C GLY A 542 -18.79 -14.89 16.23
N LYS A 543 -19.85 -15.55 15.73
CA LYS A 543 -19.77 -16.96 15.29
C LYS A 543 -20.21 -17.30 13.87
N ASN A 544 -20.81 -16.43 13.10
CA ASN A 544 -21.27 -16.78 11.75
C ASN A 544 -20.60 -16.03 10.61
N GLU A 545 -19.69 -15.15 10.90
CA GLU A 545 -18.67 -14.78 9.93
C GLU A 545 -17.34 -15.34 10.46
N LYS A 546 -16.92 -16.48 9.94
CA LYS A 546 -15.52 -16.86 9.83
C LYS A 546 -14.83 -15.78 8.99
N SER A 547 -14.64 -14.64 9.57
CA SER A 547 -13.65 -13.72 9.16
C SER A 547 -12.60 -13.70 10.26
N ASN A 548 -11.51 -14.42 10.05
CA ASN A 548 -10.22 -13.87 10.37
C ASN A 548 -10.08 -12.56 9.58
N ILE A 549 -10.95 -11.61 9.89
CA ILE A 549 -10.66 -10.22 9.61
C ILE A 549 -9.62 -9.91 10.67
N ASP A 550 -8.36 -9.99 10.29
CA ASP A 550 -7.30 -9.27 10.94
C ASP A 550 -7.88 -7.90 11.30
N ASN A 551 -8.00 -7.61 12.60
CA ASN A 551 -8.52 -6.33 13.06
C ASN A 551 -7.45 -5.26 12.79
N LYS A 552 -7.29 -4.92 11.51
CA LYS A 552 -6.34 -3.92 11.03
C LYS A 552 -6.90 -2.53 11.26
N TYR A 553 -6.02 -1.63 11.62
CA TYR A 553 -6.28 -0.20 11.81
C TYR A 553 -5.37 0.61 10.92
N VAL A 554 -5.85 1.76 10.46
CA VAL A 554 -5.08 2.62 9.54
C VAL A 554 -5.07 4.06 10.06
N LEU A 555 -3.88 4.60 10.25
CA LEU A 555 -3.67 6.03 10.49
C LEU A 555 -3.18 6.68 9.21
N ILE A 556 -3.94 7.64 8.69
CA ILE A 556 -3.56 8.43 7.52
C ILE A 556 -3.02 9.77 8.01
N ILE A 557 -1.79 10.11 7.60
CA ILE A 557 -1.12 11.37 7.88
C ILE A 557 -0.92 12.11 6.56
N ASP A 558 -1.80 13.05 6.26
CA ASP A 558 -1.70 13.85 5.05
C ASP A 558 -0.64 14.95 5.25
N GLU A 559 0.12 15.27 4.19
CA GLU A 559 1.20 16.26 4.20
C GLU A 559 2.23 16.03 5.32
N ILE A 560 2.68 14.78 5.48
CA ILE A 560 3.56 14.35 6.59
C ILE A 560 4.83 15.20 6.71
N ASN A 561 5.36 15.72 5.59
CA ASN A 561 6.57 16.56 5.55
C ASN A 561 6.33 18.03 5.97
N ARG A 562 5.07 18.47 6.15
CA ARG A 562 4.76 19.84 6.61
C ARG A 562 4.91 20.04 8.11
N GLY A 563 4.92 18.96 8.88
CA GLY A 563 5.21 18.97 10.31
C GLY A 563 6.65 18.59 10.64
N ASN A 564 7.12 19.01 11.81
CA ASN A 564 8.39 18.51 12.34
C ASN A 564 8.15 17.12 12.94
N ILE A 565 8.39 16.06 12.15
CA ILE A 565 8.04 14.70 12.50
C ILE A 565 8.76 14.21 13.76
N SER A 566 10.03 14.56 13.92
CA SER A 566 10.79 14.19 15.11
C SER A 566 10.23 14.83 16.37
N LYS A 567 9.67 16.04 16.27
CA LYS A 567 8.98 16.71 17.38
C LYS A 567 7.59 16.10 17.64
N ILE A 568 6.86 15.73 16.57
CA ILE A 568 5.49 15.22 16.66
C ILE A 568 5.46 13.81 17.23
N PHE A 569 6.34 12.92 16.77
CA PHE A 569 6.44 11.54 17.26
C PHE A 569 7.25 11.44 18.56
N GLY A 570 8.19 12.37 18.78
CA GLY A 570 9.10 12.31 19.92
C GLY A 570 9.83 10.96 20.00
N GLU A 571 9.88 10.38 21.19
CA GLU A 571 10.47 9.06 21.48
C GLU A 571 9.74 7.91 20.78
N LEU A 572 8.46 8.08 20.44
CA LEU A 572 7.64 7.04 19.82
C LEU A 572 8.05 6.72 18.38
N ILE A 573 8.92 7.54 17.79
CA ILE A 573 9.46 7.28 16.46
C ILE A 573 10.17 5.92 16.36
N THR A 574 10.70 5.42 17.48
CA THR A 574 11.33 4.10 17.56
C THR A 574 10.27 2.98 17.59
N LEU A 575 9.13 3.22 18.22
CA LEU A 575 8.08 2.22 18.37
C LEU A 575 7.32 1.90 17.07
N ILE A 576 7.40 2.78 16.06
CA ILE A 576 6.76 2.52 14.77
C ILE A 576 7.58 1.56 13.89
N GLU A 577 8.83 1.23 14.25
CA GLU A 577 9.61 0.20 13.55
C GLU A 577 8.92 -1.16 13.67
N ASP A 578 8.87 -1.92 12.58
CA ASP A 578 8.14 -3.19 12.52
C ASP A 578 8.57 -4.18 13.60
N SER A 579 9.89 -4.30 13.86
CA SER A 579 10.41 -5.22 14.87
C SER A 579 10.08 -4.80 16.30
N LYS A 580 9.82 -3.50 16.56
CA LYS A 580 9.57 -2.91 17.88
C LYS A 580 8.08 -2.87 18.25
N ARG A 581 7.19 -3.21 17.31
CA ARG A 581 5.75 -3.25 17.54
C ARG A 581 5.36 -4.30 18.56
N ALA A 582 4.27 -4.05 19.30
CA ALA A 582 3.71 -4.99 20.26
C ALA A 582 3.40 -6.36 19.60
N GLY A 583 3.81 -7.45 20.26
CA GLY A 583 3.68 -8.80 19.72
C GLY A 583 4.81 -9.27 18.81
N ASN A 584 5.78 -8.42 18.48
CA ASN A 584 6.94 -8.77 17.66
C ASN A 584 8.18 -9.14 18.52
N LYS A 585 9.21 -9.73 17.88
CA LYS A 585 10.38 -10.31 18.60
C LYS A 585 11.18 -9.32 19.43
N GLU A 586 11.18 -8.05 19.05
CA GLU A 586 11.92 -6.98 19.70
C GLU A 586 10.97 -5.91 20.25
N GLU A 587 9.78 -6.33 20.68
CA GLU A 587 8.79 -5.45 21.27
C GLU A 587 9.39 -4.50 22.29
N LEU A 588 9.05 -3.23 22.16
CA LEU A 588 9.52 -2.17 23.04
C LEU A 588 8.33 -1.39 23.60
N THR A 589 8.37 -1.17 24.90
CA THR A 589 7.41 -0.31 25.62
C THR A 589 8.16 0.88 26.18
N LEU A 590 7.63 2.09 25.98
CA LEU A 590 8.16 3.33 26.54
C LEU A 590 7.14 3.94 27.50
N THR A 591 7.61 4.76 28.44
CA THR A 591 6.75 5.51 29.34
C THR A 591 6.46 6.88 28.76
N LEU A 592 5.18 7.25 28.64
CA LEU A 592 4.77 8.55 28.10
C LEU A 592 5.08 9.67 29.10
N PRO A 593 5.51 10.86 28.66
CA PRO A 593 6.03 11.91 29.55
C PRO A 593 4.97 12.64 30.37
N TYR A 594 3.73 12.75 29.91
CA TYR A 594 2.66 13.44 30.62
C TYR A 594 1.86 12.52 31.54
N SER A 595 1.38 11.37 31.01
CA SER A 595 0.57 10.42 31.75
C SER A 595 1.37 9.44 32.61
N ASN A 596 2.67 9.29 32.37
CA ASN A 596 3.52 8.23 32.92
C ASN A 596 3.04 6.80 32.64
N GLU A 597 2.17 6.63 31.64
CA GLU A 597 1.65 5.32 31.23
C GLU A 597 2.66 4.56 30.36
N PRO A 598 2.77 3.24 30.50
CA PRO A 598 3.50 2.42 29.55
C PRO A 598 2.77 2.42 28.19
N PHE A 599 3.50 2.62 27.11
CA PHE A 599 2.95 2.72 25.76
C PHE A 599 3.76 1.90 24.78
N SER A 600 3.06 1.13 23.94
CA SER A 600 3.60 0.40 22.81
C SER A 600 2.71 0.59 21.58
N VAL A 601 3.27 0.42 20.38
CA VAL A 601 2.51 0.54 19.13
C VAL A 601 2.13 -0.86 18.65
N PRO A 602 0.83 -1.15 18.44
CA PRO A 602 0.37 -2.49 18.06
C PRO A 602 0.78 -2.85 16.61
N ASN A 603 1.00 -4.14 16.35
CA ASN A 603 1.45 -4.66 15.05
C ASN A 603 0.34 -4.72 13.97
N ASN A 604 -0.92 -4.47 14.35
CA ASN A 604 -2.07 -4.38 13.46
C ASN A 604 -2.44 -2.94 13.07
N LEU A 605 -1.64 -1.93 13.48
CA LEU A 605 -1.79 -0.54 13.07
C LEU A 605 -0.89 -0.23 11.88
N TYR A 606 -1.48 0.22 10.78
CA TYR A 606 -0.81 0.67 9.57
C TYR A 606 -0.77 2.19 9.51
N ILE A 607 0.34 2.76 9.04
CA ILE A 607 0.50 4.21 8.89
C ILE A 607 0.70 4.53 7.41
N ILE A 608 -0.15 5.40 6.86
CA ILE A 608 -0.04 5.90 5.49
C ILE A 608 0.25 7.39 5.55
N GLY A 609 1.44 7.81 5.11
CA GLY A 609 1.77 9.23 4.91
C GLY A 609 1.53 9.66 3.47
N THR A 610 1.21 10.95 3.24
CA THR A 610 1.34 11.58 1.92
C THR A 610 2.39 12.67 1.96
N MET A 611 3.13 12.86 0.86
CA MET A 611 4.19 13.86 0.78
C MET A 611 4.28 14.45 -0.63
N ASN A 612 4.29 15.79 -0.70
CA ASN A 612 4.59 16.49 -1.95
C ASN A 612 6.11 16.58 -2.15
N SER A 613 6.62 16.02 -3.26
CA SER A 613 8.06 16.08 -3.58
C SER A 613 8.51 17.45 -4.11
N SER A 614 7.58 18.26 -4.64
CA SER A 614 7.88 19.61 -5.14
C SER A 614 8.09 20.65 -4.04
N ASP A 615 7.63 20.41 -2.81
CA ASP A 615 7.74 21.35 -1.68
C ASP A 615 9.15 21.31 -1.06
N ARG A 616 10.12 21.95 -1.71
CA ARG A 616 11.51 22.05 -1.22
C ARG A 616 11.71 22.96 0.01
N SER A 617 10.75 23.82 0.30
CA SER A 617 10.78 24.74 1.46
C SER A 617 10.53 24.05 2.80
N LEU A 618 10.08 22.80 2.77
CA LEU A 618 9.75 21.98 3.93
C LEU A 618 10.92 21.07 4.24
N THR A 619 11.13 20.80 5.52
CA THR A 619 12.23 19.96 6.00
C THR A 619 12.35 18.67 5.21
N SER A 620 13.56 18.38 4.68
CA SER A 620 13.87 17.06 4.14
C SER A 620 13.44 16.01 5.17
N VAL A 621 12.68 15.01 4.73
CA VAL A 621 12.31 13.87 5.60
C VAL A 621 13.60 13.35 6.26
N ASP A 622 13.62 13.38 7.59
CA ASP A 622 14.76 12.93 8.39
C ASP A 622 15.16 11.51 7.97
N ILE A 623 16.47 11.27 7.88
CA ILE A 623 17.05 9.96 7.55
C ILE A 623 16.47 8.87 8.47
N ALA A 624 16.15 9.22 9.73
CA ALA A 624 15.52 8.32 10.67
C ALA A 624 14.15 7.77 10.20
N LEU A 625 13.37 8.58 9.48
CA LEU A 625 12.10 8.15 8.91
C LEU A 625 12.26 7.35 7.62
N ARG A 626 13.25 7.69 6.80
CA ARG A 626 13.45 6.98 5.53
C ARG A 626 13.63 5.48 5.70
N ARG A 627 14.22 5.04 6.81
CA ARG A 627 14.40 3.62 7.12
C ARG A 627 13.16 2.94 7.75
N ARG A 628 12.18 3.74 8.22
CA ARG A 628 10.98 3.24 8.91
C ARG A 628 9.74 3.21 8.04
N PHE A 629 9.78 3.88 6.89
CA PHE A 629 8.68 3.94 5.94
C PHE A 629 9.11 3.41 4.58
N GLU A 630 8.23 2.68 3.93
CA GLU A 630 8.34 2.35 2.52
C GLU A 630 7.78 3.50 1.68
N PHE A 631 8.56 3.93 0.68
CA PHE A 631 8.22 5.08 -0.16
C PHE A 631 7.62 4.60 -1.47
N ILE A 632 6.35 4.93 -1.70
CA ILE A 632 5.61 4.57 -2.91
C ILE A 632 5.48 5.80 -3.79
N GLU A 633 6.07 5.75 -4.97
CA GLU A 633 6.09 6.87 -5.89
C GLU A 633 4.78 7.03 -6.65
N MET A 634 4.24 8.24 -6.64
CA MET A 634 2.99 8.62 -7.28
C MET A 634 3.25 9.66 -8.38
N MET A 635 3.71 9.18 -9.53
CA MET A 635 3.95 10.05 -10.69
C MET A 635 2.65 10.40 -11.43
N PRO A 636 2.64 11.50 -12.22
CA PRO A 636 1.51 11.79 -13.08
C PRO A 636 1.16 10.61 -13.98
N LYS A 637 -0.11 10.22 -14.03
CA LYS A 637 -0.65 9.17 -14.90
C LYS A 637 -1.49 9.82 -16.01
N PRO A 638 -0.90 10.24 -17.16
CA PRO A 638 -1.64 10.88 -18.24
C PRO A 638 -2.73 9.98 -18.84
N ASP A 639 -2.55 8.66 -18.75
CA ASP A 639 -3.52 7.67 -19.24
C ASP A 639 -4.91 7.78 -18.59
N VAL A 640 -5.00 8.38 -17.39
CA VAL A 640 -6.28 8.69 -16.72
C VAL A 640 -7.12 9.66 -17.56
N LEU A 641 -6.46 10.46 -18.43
CA LEU A 641 -7.08 11.44 -19.33
C LEU A 641 -7.26 10.89 -20.76
N SER A 642 -7.04 9.58 -20.94
CA SER A 642 -7.18 8.94 -22.26
C SER A 642 -8.62 9.06 -22.76
N GLY A 643 -8.76 9.38 -24.05
CA GLY A 643 -10.06 9.57 -24.69
C GLY A 643 -10.68 10.96 -24.50
N ILE A 644 -10.07 11.85 -23.71
CA ILE A 644 -10.53 13.25 -23.62
C ILE A 644 -9.90 14.03 -24.77
N ASP A 645 -10.71 14.27 -25.80
CA ASP A 645 -10.38 15.09 -26.97
C ASP A 645 -11.27 16.32 -26.99
N ILE A 646 -10.66 17.48 -27.01
CA ILE A 646 -11.37 18.77 -27.06
C ILE A 646 -10.98 19.50 -28.37
N GLU A 647 -11.92 19.59 -29.28
CA GLU A 647 -11.73 20.24 -30.59
C GLU A 647 -10.52 19.67 -31.40
N GLY A 648 -10.33 18.34 -31.30
CA GLY A 648 -9.22 17.65 -31.96
C GLY A 648 -7.87 17.84 -31.26
N VAL A 649 -7.89 18.15 -29.97
CA VAL A 649 -6.70 18.27 -29.11
C VAL A 649 -6.81 17.28 -27.93
N SER A 650 -5.91 16.31 -27.87
CA SER A 650 -5.86 15.35 -26.76
C SER A 650 -5.28 15.98 -25.50
N VAL A 651 -6.06 15.96 -24.42
CA VAL A 651 -5.64 16.46 -23.10
C VAL A 651 -4.50 15.61 -22.51
N GLN A 652 -4.50 14.31 -22.78
CA GLN A 652 -3.41 13.40 -22.40
C GLN A 652 -2.08 13.88 -22.98
N TYR A 653 -2.03 14.12 -24.28
CA TYR A 653 -0.79 14.56 -24.97
C TYR A 653 -0.33 15.96 -24.55
N ILE A 654 -1.25 16.85 -24.21
CA ILE A 654 -0.91 18.14 -23.59
C ILE A 654 -0.10 17.91 -22.32
N LEU A 655 -0.64 17.13 -21.37
CA LEU A 655 0.00 16.85 -20.09
C LEU A 655 1.35 16.15 -20.26
N GLU A 656 1.42 15.15 -21.12
CA GLU A 656 2.66 14.43 -21.42
C GLU A 656 3.75 15.36 -21.95
N THR A 657 3.38 16.23 -22.90
CA THR A 657 4.35 17.12 -23.56
C THR A 657 4.85 18.19 -22.60
N MET A 658 3.96 18.79 -21.81
CA MET A 658 4.34 19.76 -20.78
C MET A 658 5.28 19.11 -19.76
N ASN A 659 4.96 17.92 -19.26
CA ASN A 659 5.79 17.22 -18.29
C ASN A 659 7.15 16.79 -18.87
N LYS A 660 7.23 16.43 -20.14
CA LYS A 660 8.52 16.19 -20.80
C LYS A 660 9.39 17.44 -20.79
N ARG A 661 8.81 18.62 -21.07
CA ARG A 661 9.53 19.91 -21.05
C ARG A 661 9.95 20.30 -19.63
N ILE A 662 9.06 20.12 -18.64
CA ILE A 662 9.36 20.41 -17.23
C ILE A 662 10.53 19.56 -16.75
N LYS A 663 10.55 18.26 -17.06
CA LYS A 663 11.69 17.38 -16.70
C LYS A 663 13.03 17.87 -17.25
N VAL A 664 13.03 18.48 -18.44
CA VAL A 664 14.24 19.01 -19.08
C VAL A 664 14.65 20.37 -18.50
N LEU A 665 13.68 21.25 -18.22
CA LEU A 665 13.92 22.64 -17.79
C LEU A 665 14.09 22.78 -16.27
N LEU A 666 13.61 21.83 -15.51
CA LEU A 666 13.65 21.83 -14.05
C LEU A 666 14.03 20.44 -13.54
N ASP A 667 13.06 19.57 -13.21
CA ASP A 667 13.25 18.20 -12.77
C ASP A 667 11.93 17.39 -12.83
N ARG A 668 11.99 16.13 -12.38
CA ARG A 668 10.85 15.22 -12.36
C ARG A 668 9.85 15.49 -11.23
N ASP A 669 10.29 16.10 -10.12
CA ASP A 669 9.48 16.34 -8.94
C ASP A 669 8.49 17.50 -9.11
N HIS A 670 8.72 18.34 -10.13
CA HIS A 670 7.85 19.44 -10.49
C HIS A 670 6.93 19.15 -11.68
N CYS A 671 6.76 17.88 -12.05
CA CYS A 671 5.78 17.51 -13.06
C CYS A 671 4.35 17.89 -12.63
N ILE A 672 3.53 18.29 -13.59
CA ILE A 672 2.11 18.61 -13.36
C ILE A 672 1.34 17.31 -13.20
N GLY A 673 0.58 17.18 -12.11
CA GLY A 673 -0.29 16.03 -11.88
C GLY A 673 -1.53 16.01 -12.77
N HIS A 674 -2.03 14.82 -13.06
CA HIS A 674 -3.24 14.64 -13.88
C HIS A 674 -4.52 15.17 -13.22
N ALA A 675 -4.55 15.29 -11.88
CA ALA A 675 -5.71 15.75 -11.13
C ALA A 675 -6.14 17.18 -11.49
N TYR A 676 -5.25 18.01 -12.01
CA TYR A 676 -5.62 19.34 -12.50
C TYR A 676 -6.60 19.28 -13.65
N PHE A 677 -6.55 18.22 -14.47
CA PHE A 677 -7.36 18.02 -15.66
C PHE A 677 -8.54 17.06 -15.47
N THR A 678 -8.65 16.39 -14.33
CA THR A 678 -9.77 15.44 -14.07
C THR A 678 -11.17 16.04 -14.17
N PRO A 679 -11.43 17.34 -13.92
CA PRO A 679 -12.76 17.92 -14.17
C PRO A 679 -13.23 17.77 -15.62
N LEU A 680 -12.29 17.65 -16.57
CA LEU A 680 -12.62 17.43 -18.00
C LEU A 680 -13.14 16.02 -18.31
N ILE A 681 -13.06 15.08 -17.35
CA ILE A 681 -13.66 13.75 -17.49
C ILE A 681 -15.19 13.87 -17.44
N GLU A 682 -15.71 14.74 -16.57
CA GLU A 682 -17.13 14.94 -16.39
C GLU A 682 -17.69 15.99 -17.39
N GLU A 683 -16.91 17.04 -17.64
CA GLU A 683 -17.30 18.16 -18.52
C GLU A 683 -16.17 18.50 -19.51
N PRO A 684 -16.03 17.76 -20.64
CA PRO A 684 -14.99 18.02 -21.63
C PRO A 684 -15.33 19.26 -22.47
N SER A 685 -14.94 20.46 -21.99
CA SER A 685 -15.17 21.72 -22.68
C SER A 685 -13.90 22.53 -22.85
N LEU A 686 -13.81 23.26 -23.99
CA LEU A 686 -12.68 24.15 -24.28
C LEU A 686 -12.59 25.28 -23.24
N GLU A 687 -13.71 25.80 -22.81
CA GLU A 687 -13.76 26.87 -21.82
C GLU A 687 -13.21 26.44 -20.46
N LEU A 688 -13.57 25.23 -20.04
CA LEU A 688 -13.04 24.65 -18.81
C LEU A 688 -11.54 24.39 -18.92
N LEU A 689 -11.08 23.84 -20.06
CA LEU A 689 -9.65 23.62 -20.30
C LEU A 689 -8.87 24.95 -20.28
N MET A 690 -9.34 25.99 -20.95
CA MET A 690 -8.71 27.30 -20.89
C MET A 690 -8.71 27.89 -19.49
N THR A 691 -9.79 27.71 -18.73
CA THR A 691 -9.87 28.15 -17.32
C THR A 691 -8.86 27.40 -16.43
N ILE A 692 -8.65 26.10 -16.68
CA ILE A 692 -7.62 25.30 -15.98
C ILE A 692 -6.23 25.88 -16.25
N PHE A 693 -5.93 26.23 -17.50
CA PHE A 693 -4.65 26.86 -17.84
C PHE A 693 -4.49 28.22 -17.15
N GLU A 694 -5.46 29.10 -17.30
CA GLU A 694 -5.38 30.46 -16.74
C GLU A 694 -5.26 30.46 -15.23
N LYS A 695 -6.08 29.67 -14.52
CA LYS A 695 -6.25 29.79 -13.08
C LYS A 695 -5.48 28.76 -12.26
N ARG A 696 -4.97 27.69 -12.89
CA ARG A 696 -4.29 26.61 -12.15
C ARG A 696 -2.91 26.31 -12.70
N ILE A 697 -2.76 26.10 -14.02
CA ILE A 697 -1.50 25.65 -14.62
C ILE A 697 -0.47 26.79 -14.69
N ILE A 698 -0.85 27.94 -15.21
CA ILE A 698 0.08 29.08 -15.31
C ILE A 698 0.54 29.54 -13.92
N PRO A 699 -0.33 29.74 -12.92
CA PRO A 699 0.11 30.06 -11.56
C PRO A 699 1.03 29.00 -10.95
N LEU A 700 0.76 27.71 -11.19
CA LEU A 700 1.62 26.62 -10.73
C LEU A 700 3.02 26.68 -11.37
N LEU A 701 3.09 26.98 -12.68
CA LEU A 701 4.35 27.16 -13.37
C LEU A 701 5.12 28.39 -12.88
N GLN A 702 4.43 29.48 -12.52
CA GLN A 702 5.06 30.66 -11.90
C GLN A 702 5.77 30.27 -10.59
N GLU A 703 5.10 29.50 -9.74
CA GLU A 703 5.69 29.00 -8.50
C GLU A 703 6.89 28.08 -8.77
N TYR A 704 6.77 27.14 -9.69
CA TYR A 704 7.81 26.18 -10.01
C TYR A 704 9.08 26.82 -10.62
N PHE A 705 8.89 27.81 -11.46
CA PHE A 705 10.01 28.48 -12.16
C PHE A 705 10.39 29.83 -11.52
N PHE A 706 9.87 30.14 -10.33
CA PHE A 706 10.19 31.39 -9.62
C PHE A 706 10.04 32.62 -10.53
N ASP A 707 8.89 32.69 -11.23
CA ASP A 707 8.59 33.75 -12.21
C ASP A 707 9.57 33.87 -13.39
N ASP A 708 10.33 32.80 -13.70
CA ASP A 708 11.07 32.73 -14.97
C ASP A 708 10.10 32.50 -16.14
N TRP A 709 9.47 33.56 -16.57
CA TRP A 709 8.48 33.54 -17.64
C TRP A 709 9.01 32.98 -18.96
N THR A 710 10.31 33.05 -19.22
CA THR A 710 10.92 32.47 -20.42
C THR A 710 10.76 30.95 -20.39
N LYS A 711 11.05 30.31 -19.25
CA LYS A 711 10.87 28.87 -19.11
C LYS A 711 9.39 28.47 -19.11
N ILE A 712 8.53 29.29 -18.48
CA ILE A 712 7.08 29.09 -18.52
C ILE A 712 6.57 29.07 -19.95
N ASN A 713 6.98 30.06 -20.76
CA ASN A 713 6.61 30.14 -22.16
C ASN A 713 7.10 28.94 -22.97
N LEU A 714 8.32 28.43 -22.68
CA LEU A 714 8.84 27.22 -23.32
C LEU A 714 8.04 25.97 -22.91
N VAL A 715 7.62 25.83 -21.65
CA VAL A 715 6.74 24.74 -21.22
C VAL A 715 5.43 24.77 -21.98
N LEU A 716 4.84 25.96 -22.16
CA LEU A 716 3.59 26.15 -22.87
C LEU A 716 3.75 26.05 -24.42
N GLY A 717 4.99 25.91 -24.93
CA GLY A 717 5.27 25.76 -26.36
C GLY A 717 5.17 27.05 -27.13
N GLU A 718 5.45 28.18 -26.50
CA GLU A 718 5.43 29.53 -27.11
C GLU A 718 4.09 29.85 -27.78
N ASN A 719 3.00 29.41 -27.11
CA ASN A 719 1.65 29.38 -27.69
C ASN A 719 0.84 30.67 -27.54
N GLY A 720 1.42 31.71 -26.95
CA GLY A 720 0.78 32.98 -26.72
C GLY A 720 -0.12 33.09 -25.50
N MET A 721 -0.20 32.07 -24.66
CA MET A 721 -0.91 32.17 -23.37
C MET A 721 -0.23 33.16 -22.42
N VAL A 722 1.08 33.32 -22.58
CA VAL A 722 1.87 34.34 -21.91
C VAL A 722 2.61 35.15 -22.95
N HIS A 723 2.78 36.44 -22.73
CA HIS A 723 3.41 37.34 -23.69
C HIS A 723 4.21 38.44 -23.00
N THR A 724 5.15 39.02 -23.73
CA THR A 724 5.91 40.17 -23.23
C THR A 724 5.09 41.44 -23.35
N ILE A 725 5.03 42.21 -22.28
CA ILE A 725 4.45 43.53 -22.28
C ILE A 725 5.57 44.54 -22.54
N ASN A 726 5.43 45.39 -23.56
CA ASN A 726 6.24 46.59 -23.68
C ASN A 726 5.68 47.60 -22.67
N LEU A 727 6.29 47.72 -21.52
CA LEU A 727 6.08 48.90 -20.71
C LEU A 727 6.81 50.02 -21.48
N ASP A 728 6.05 51.05 -21.91
CA ASP A 728 6.66 52.26 -22.37
C ASP A 728 7.63 52.70 -21.28
N SER A 729 8.93 52.77 -21.61
CA SER A 729 9.94 53.26 -20.71
C SER A 729 9.71 54.75 -20.51
N ASP A 730 8.72 55.05 -19.64
CA ASP A 730 8.45 56.41 -19.27
C ASP A 730 9.64 56.92 -18.44
N SER A 731 10.49 57.70 -19.12
CA SER A 731 11.67 58.30 -18.51
C SER A 731 11.31 59.14 -17.25
N SER A 732 10.04 59.47 -17.06
CA SER A 732 9.52 60.11 -15.88
C SER A 732 9.56 59.24 -14.61
N LEU A 733 9.52 57.92 -14.76
CA LEU A 733 9.59 56.99 -13.64
C LEU A 733 11.01 56.85 -13.05
N PHE A 734 12.05 57.13 -13.84
CA PHE A 734 13.45 57.04 -13.48
C PHE A 734 14.22 58.28 -13.94
N PRO A 735 13.91 59.47 -13.39
CA PRO A 735 14.41 60.75 -13.88
C PRO A 735 15.92 60.91 -13.82
N SER A 736 16.61 60.06 -13.07
CA SER A 736 18.07 60.04 -12.92
C SER A 736 18.81 59.06 -13.85
N MET A 737 18.06 58.34 -14.72
CA MET A 737 18.65 57.30 -15.56
C MET A 737 18.47 57.61 -17.05
N ASN A 738 19.45 57.24 -17.85
CA ASN A 738 19.36 57.34 -19.29
C ASN A 738 18.52 56.20 -19.88
N PRO A 739 17.79 56.39 -21.01
CA PRO A 739 16.98 55.35 -21.62
C PRO A 739 17.71 54.01 -21.85
N SER A 740 19.01 54.07 -22.25
CA SER A 740 19.85 52.87 -22.42
C SER A 740 20.17 52.13 -21.14
N GLU A 741 20.28 52.83 -20.02
CA GLU A 741 20.53 52.24 -18.71
C GLU A 741 19.24 51.58 -18.17
N ILE A 742 18.09 52.21 -18.44
CA ILE A 742 16.78 51.63 -18.11
C ILE A 742 16.55 50.34 -18.91
N GLU A 743 16.87 50.35 -20.22
CA GLU A 743 16.73 49.20 -21.10
C GLU A 743 17.59 48.01 -20.64
N HIS A 744 18.80 48.25 -20.09
CA HIS A 744 19.65 47.21 -19.52
C HIS A 744 19.16 46.70 -18.19
N LEU A 745 18.47 47.48 -17.40
CA LEU A 745 17.94 47.10 -16.06
C LEU A 745 16.53 46.52 -16.11
N THR A 746 15.73 46.87 -17.14
CA THR A 746 14.39 46.35 -17.31
C THR A 746 14.43 44.91 -17.79
N LYS A 747 14.06 44.01 -16.89
CA LYS A 747 13.71 42.65 -17.29
C LYS A 747 12.53 42.70 -18.23
N ARG A 748 12.48 41.80 -19.23
CA ARG A 748 11.30 41.64 -20.07
C ARG A 748 10.09 41.42 -19.19
N ASN A 749 9.15 42.34 -19.17
CA ASN A 749 7.91 42.19 -18.42
C ASN A 749 6.99 41.24 -19.19
N TRP A 750 6.55 40.23 -18.45
CA TRP A 750 5.62 39.24 -19.00
C TRP A 750 4.29 39.32 -18.26
N ASP A 751 3.22 38.99 -18.96
CA ASP A 751 1.88 38.85 -18.38
C ASP A 751 1.12 37.70 -19.05
N VAL A 752 0.06 37.26 -18.37
CA VAL A 752 -0.90 36.32 -18.92
C VAL A 752 -1.75 37.03 -19.99
N ASN A 753 -1.86 36.44 -21.16
CA ASN A 753 -2.64 36.99 -22.26
C ASN A 753 -4.15 36.84 -21.99
N LYS A 754 -4.73 37.75 -21.23
CA LYS A 754 -6.16 37.75 -20.88
C LYS A 754 -7.08 37.79 -22.11
N ASP A 755 -6.65 38.40 -23.19
CA ASP A 755 -7.44 38.46 -24.42
C ASP A 755 -7.53 37.08 -25.11
N LEU A 756 -6.45 36.29 -25.07
CA LEU A 756 -6.48 34.91 -25.54
C LEU A 756 -7.51 34.08 -24.77
N PHE A 757 -7.56 34.22 -23.47
CA PHE A 757 -8.47 33.43 -22.60
C PHE A 757 -9.92 33.89 -22.75
N LYS A 758 -10.20 35.20 -22.83
CA LYS A 758 -11.56 35.74 -22.79
C LYS A 758 -12.13 36.04 -24.20
N ASN A 759 -11.36 36.69 -25.05
CA ASN A 759 -11.87 37.33 -26.27
C ASN A 759 -11.52 36.60 -27.56
N ALA A 760 -10.55 35.64 -27.53
CA ALA A 760 -10.11 34.97 -28.73
C ALA A 760 -11.16 34.00 -29.28
N SER A 761 -11.20 33.87 -30.61
CA SER A 761 -12.06 32.90 -31.28
C SER A 761 -11.67 31.46 -30.94
N LEU A 762 -12.63 30.56 -31.13
CA LEU A 762 -12.41 29.10 -30.91
C LEU A 762 -11.18 28.61 -31.66
N ALA A 763 -11.01 28.97 -32.90
CA ALA A 763 -9.86 28.57 -33.73
C ALA A 763 -8.52 29.01 -33.15
N ILE A 764 -8.44 30.22 -32.59
CA ILE A 764 -7.21 30.75 -31.97
C ILE A 764 -6.89 29.97 -30.68
N LYS A 765 -7.87 29.73 -29.83
CA LYS A 765 -7.70 28.94 -28.59
C LYS A 765 -7.24 27.51 -28.89
N VAL A 766 -7.87 26.85 -29.85
CA VAL A 766 -7.51 25.48 -30.28
C VAL A 766 -6.08 25.46 -30.88
N ASN A 767 -5.71 26.46 -31.70
CA ASN A 767 -4.35 26.52 -32.24
C ASN A 767 -3.29 26.71 -31.12
N ALA A 768 -3.58 27.55 -30.14
CA ALA A 768 -2.70 27.71 -28.98
C ALA A 768 -2.49 26.39 -28.22
N LEU A 769 -3.53 25.59 -28.07
CA LEU A 769 -3.42 24.26 -27.42
C LEU A 769 -2.66 23.27 -28.32
N LYS A 770 -2.90 23.26 -29.62
CA LYS A 770 -2.15 22.42 -30.59
C LYS A 770 -0.67 22.74 -30.58
N GLN A 771 -0.29 24.00 -30.39
CA GLN A 771 1.10 24.44 -30.30
C GLN A 771 1.84 23.82 -29.13
N ILE A 772 1.14 23.47 -28.05
CA ILE A 772 1.76 22.74 -26.93
C ILE A 772 2.25 21.36 -27.41
N ILE A 773 1.43 20.62 -28.15
CA ILE A 773 1.71 19.26 -28.61
C ILE A 773 2.69 19.22 -29.78
N THR A 774 2.42 20.02 -30.79
CA THR A 774 3.18 20.10 -32.04
C THR A 774 3.66 21.52 -32.29
N PRO A 775 4.81 21.92 -31.71
CA PRO A 775 5.33 23.28 -31.90
C PRO A 775 5.66 23.55 -33.35
N ASN A 776 5.11 24.66 -33.91
CA ASN A 776 5.45 25.17 -35.20
C ASN A 776 6.29 26.42 -35.04
N LYS A 777 7.51 26.44 -35.61
CA LYS A 777 8.42 27.60 -35.55
C LYS A 777 7.87 28.85 -36.24
N ASP A 778 6.96 28.68 -37.22
CA ASP A 778 6.32 29.75 -37.93
C ASP A 778 5.02 30.25 -37.29
N TYR A 779 4.67 29.71 -36.12
CA TYR A 779 3.48 30.13 -35.39
C TYR A 779 3.62 31.58 -34.92
N LYS A 780 2.77 32.43 -35.49
CA LYS A 780 2.66 33.85 -35.08
C LYS A 780 1.47 33.98 -34.15
N ILE A 781 1.73 34.50 -32.95
CA ILE A 781 0.66 34.85 -32.02
C ILE A 781 -0.27 35.84 -32.71
N PRO A 782 -1.56 35.51 -32.89
CA PRO A 782 -2.49 36.42 -33.55
C PRO A 782 -2.59 37.74 -32.74
N LYS A 783 -2.38 38.88 -33.43
CA LYS A 783 -2.73 40.16 -32.82
C LYS A 783 -4.26 40.23 -32.75
N LEU A 784 -4.79 40.18 -31.55
CA LEU A 784 -6.21 40.44 -31.31
C LEU A 784 -6.40 41.96 -31.46
N GLU A 785 -7.00 42.37 -32.58
CA GLU A 785 -7.38 43.77 -32.77
C GLU A 785 -8.37 44.18 -31.67
N ASN A 786 -7.98 45.15 -30.88
CA ASN A 786 -8.89 45.78 -29.91
C ASN A 786 -10.05 46.42 -30.67
N THR A 787 -11.14 45.71 -30.81
CA THR A 787 -12.43 46.31 -31.20
C THR A 787 -13.02 47.06 -30.01
N VAL A 788 -12.34 48.09 -29.54
CA VAL A 788 -13.04 49.12 -28.76
C VAL A 788 -13.83 49.93 -29.82
N LYS A 789 -15.06 49.56 -30.06
CA LYS A 789 -16.04 50.48 -30.57
C LYS A 789 -16.32 51.49 -29.44
N GLU A 790 -15.76 52.68 -29.56
CA GLU A 790 -16.27 53.83 -28.84
C GLU A 790 -17.77 53.93 -29.16
N ALA A 791 -18.58 53.66 -28.19
CA ALA A 791 -19.98 54.06 -28.23
C ALA A 791 -20.02 55.54 -27.84
N SER A 792 -20.15 56.34 -28.89
CA SER A 792 -20.52 57.74 -28.80
C SER A 792 -21.93 57.87 -28.27
#